data_6828696ca9e46703ddd9361be234e295
#
_entry.id   6828696ca9e46703ddd9361be234e295
#
_cell.length_a   1.000
_cell.length_b   1.000
_cell.length_c   1.000
_cell.angle_alpha   90.00
_cell.angle_beta   90.00
_cell.angle_gamma   90.00
#
_symmetry.space_group_name_H-M   'P 1'
#
loop_
_entity.id
_entity.type
_entity.pdbx_description
1 polymer ?
#
loop_
_entity_poly.entity_id
_entity_poly.type
_entity_poly.pdbx_seq_one_letter_code
_entity_poly.pdbx_strand_id
1 'polypeptide(L)'
;DLTHAISTVNTSELTKKVNSSSSLVGLESLIGGYTGNVWGQGALVLVDGVPRSASNVRASEIESVSVMKDAAAVVLYGSRAAKGVILITTKRGKNEPMRIDVRGNAGINIPKSYPKYLDSDCYMTLYNEACRNDGLSPKYSASDIYNTAMGTNPYRYPNIDFYSSDYLKKAYYNADVTGEVYGGNDRTHYYLNFGMDYSNDLLKYGESKNAYNMRFNVRGNVDITLASWLKATTNAAVVFTNQYAGRGNFWGTASTLRPNWFAPLLPIDMMDTSVAQIQEYITNSNHLIDGKYLLGGTSSDMTNPFADLLAAGYVKEKARMFMFDVSLAADLGSFLKGLTFKTSYSVDYTSYYSEAFSETYAVYEPTWSQVNGKDMIIALKKHNEDKKDPNEYVGKSTYDQTMTFSAQFDYARTFAKYHNVAATFIGWGYQTQNSADENHESSDYHRTSNVNLGLRASYNYNHKYYADFSGAVIHSAKLPEGKRNAFSPSVTLGWRISKEKFMENVKFIDDLKITASYANLHQDLDITDYYLYKGTFSKRTNEGFYVQWHDGTAGGWTPASKRGDNPNLGFITREEFRAGIDATLFNRLLKINANYFRQDTKGLLTQGSSSIYPSYFALSSNSTFMPWINYNEDRRSGFDFSLSANKKFGDFDVTLGFNGMVYSSEALKRDELYDEDYQYRKGRALDASYGYVCEGFFQDQTDIDNHARQTFGTVKPGDLKYKDINEDGVIDSKDQIELGKNGWSAPPFSFGLNLTVKWKNFSLFAMGSGQTGSVDFKSSSYYWNRGTSKFSEVVWGRWTEDTKDVATYPRLTTTNGDNNYRNSTFWMYKRNYFRLNQVQLTYDFPEN
;
A
#
# COMPACT_ATOMS: atom_id res chain seq x y z
N ASP A 1 9.72 -30.64 -12.63
CA ASP A 1 9.90 -29.64 -13.69
C ASP A 1 8.72 -28.69 -13.69
N LEU A 2 9.00 -27.37 -13.55
CA LEU A 2 7.98 -26.34 -13.56
C LEU A 2 7.51 -26.05 -14.98
N THR A 3 6.18 -26.06 -15.18
CA THR A 3 5.52 -25.69 -16.44
C THR A 3 4.74 -24.39 -16.35
N HIS A 4 4.67 -23.81 -15.15
CA HIS A 4 3.93 -22.60 -14.84
C HIS A 4 4.82 -21.38 -14.64
N ALA A 5 4.24 -20.18 -14.67
CA ALA A 5 4.94 -18.94 -14.37
C ALA A 5 5.12 -18.78 -12.84
N ILE A 6 6.13 -19.43 -12.31
CA ILE A 6 6.51 -19.42 -10.90
C ILE A 6 7.95 -18.93 -10.78
N SER A 7 8.17 -17.92 -9.96
CA SER A 7 9.49 -17.41 -9.63
C SER A 7 9.77 -17.62 -8.15
N THR A 8 10.92 -18.21 -7.82
CA THR A 8 11.30 -18.53 -6.45
C THR A 8 12.59 -17.82 -6.07
N VAL A 9 12.60 -17.22 -4.88
CA VAL A 9 13.78 -16.63 -4.25
C VAL A 9 14.14 -17.45 -3.01
N ASN A 10 15.40 -17.88 -2.91
CA ASN A 10 15.93 -18.49 -1.71
C ASN A 10 16.23 -17.40 -0.67
N THR A 11 15.32 -17.21 0.27
CA THR A 11 15.41 -16.14 1.27
C THR A 11 16.49 -16.46 2.31
N SER A 12 16.78 -17.72 2.60
CA SER A 12 17.84 -18.09 3.52
C SER A 12 19.23 -17.68 3.03
N GLU A 13 19.45 -17.70 1.72
CA GLU A 13 20.67 -17.16 1.10
C GLU A 13 20.64 -15.63 0.98
N LEU A 14 19.46 -15.07 0.72
CA LEU A 14 19.28 -13.62 0.58
C LEU A 14 19.53 -12.89 1.90
N THR A 15 19.10 -13.42 3.04
CA THR A 15 19.30 -12.79 4.36
C THR A 15 20.76 -12.70 4.79
N LYS A 16 21.66 -13.48 4.18
CA LYS A 16 23.11 -13.32 4.35
C LYS A 16 23.65 -12.09 3.62
N LYS A 17 22.93 -11.58 2.63
CA LYS A 17 23.32 -10.45 1.76
C LYS A 17 22.55 -9.17 2.05
N VAL A 18 21.37 -9.29 2.67
CA VAL A 18 20.45 -8.18 2.91
C VAL A 18 20.04 -8.16 4.36
N ASN A 19 20.31 -7.05 5.04
CA ASN A 19 19.82 -6.83 6.39
C ASN A 19 18.41 -6.24 6.35
N SER A 20 17.41 -7.12 6.48
CA SER A 20 16.01 -6.70 6.61
C SER A 20 15.25 -7.71 7.46
N SER A 21 14.35 -7.22 8.31
CA SER A 21 13.41 -8.06 9.06
C SER A 21 12.12 -8.33 8.28
N SER A 22 11.84 -7.57 7.24
CA SER A 22 10.66 -7.76 6.40
C SER A 22 10.85 -8.88 5.38
N SER A 23 9.83 -9.75 5.25
CA SER A 23 9.85 -10.93 4.41
C SER A 23 9.82 -10.66 2.90
N LEU A 24 9.27 -9.52 2.48
CA LEU A 24 9.03 -9.18 1.08
C LEU A 24 9.83 -7.98 0.56
N VAL A 25 10.75 -7.44 1.37
CA VAL A 25 11.57 -6.28 0.96
C VAL A 25 12.53 -6.66 -0.18
N GLY A 26 12.50 -5.87 -1.23
CA GLY A 26 13.42 -5.98 -2.36
C GLY A 26 13.05 -7.06 -3.38
N LEU A 27 11.93 -7.76 -3.24
CA LEU A 27 11.52 -8.79 -4.21
C LEU A 27 11.29 -8.22 -5.61
N GLU A 28 10.91 -6.96 -5.75
CA GLU A 28 10.79 -6.26 -7.02
C GLU A 28 12.13 -6.09 -7.76
N SER A 29 13.22 -6.14 -7.01
CA SER A 29 14.58 -6.15 -7.58
C SER A 29 15.06 -7.54 -8.01
N LEU A 30 14.33 -8.60 -7.67
CA LEU A 30 14.71 -10.00 -7.83
C LEU A 30 13.74 -10.80 -8.70
N ILE A 31 12.47 -10.40 -8.77
CA ILE A 31 11.41 -11.15 -9.45
C ILE A 31 10.74 -10.28 -10.50
N GLY A 32 10.80 -10.70 -11.75
CA GLY A 32 10.03 -10.11 -12.84
C GLY A 32 8.53 -10.39 -12.68
N GLY A 33 7.70 -9.39 -12.99
CA GLY A 33 6.25 -9.49 -12.85
C GLY A 33 5.70 -9.19 -11.45
N TYR A 34 6.58 -8.86 -10.51
CA TYR A 34 6.22 -8.44 -9.17
C TYR A 34 6.59 -6.96 -8.94
N THR A 35 5.61 -6.15 -8.57
CA THR A 35 5.76 -4.70 -8.30
C THR A 35 5.08 -4.30 -6.98
N GLY A 36 5.00 -5.23 -6.01
CA GLY A 36 4.05 -5.18 -4.90
C GLY A 36 2.75 -5.88 -5.25
N ASN A 37 2.40 -5.89 -6.50
CA ASN A 37 1.33 -6.68 -7.13
C ASN A 37 1.93 -7.74 -8.05
N VAL A 38 1.19 -8.82 -8.28
CA VAL A 38 1.55 -9.87 -9.23
C VAL A 38 0.76 -9.65 -10.53
N TRP A 39 1.46 -9.35 -11.61
CA TRP A 39 0.85 -8.99 -12.91
C TRP A 39 -0.25 -7.94 -12.78
N GLY A 40 0.01 -6.91 -11.95
CA GLY A 40 -0.90 -5.79 -11.73
C GLY A 40 -2.07 -6.07 -10.78
N GLN A 41 -2.06 -7.18 -10.04
CA GLN A 41 -3.14 -7.55 -9.10
C GLN A 41 -2.58 -7.96 -7.74
N GLY A 42 -3.36 -7.66 -6.67
CA GLY A 42 -3.02 -8.05 -5.30
C GLY A 42 -3.12 -9.56 -5.09
N ALA A 43 -1.99 -10.22 -4.85
CA ALA A 43 -1.92 -11.66 -4.67
C ALA A 43 -2.28 -12.11 -3.25
N LEU A 44 -2.77 -13.35 -3.12
CA LEU A 44 -2.93 -14.02 -1.84
C LEU A 44 -1.55 -14.42 -1.29
N VAL A 45 -1.29 -14.11 -0.02
CA VAL A 45 -0.10 -14.58 0.68
C VAL A 45 -0.44 -15.85 1.45
N LEU A 46 0.32 -16.91 1.21
CA LEU A 46 0.25 -18.17 1.94
C LEU A 46 1.56 -18.38 2.71
N VAL A 47 1.47 -18.68 3.98
CA VAL A 47 2.61 -19.09 4.81
C VAL A 47 2.44 -20.58 5.15
N ASP A 48 3.32 -21.42 4.62
CA ASP A 48 3.23 -22.87 4.71
C ASP A 48 1.85 -23.42 4.26
N GLY A 49 1.27 -22.79 3.24
CA GLY A 49 -0.04 -23.17 2.68
C GLY A 49 -1.25 -22.56 3.39
N VAL A 50 -1.06 -21.73 4.40
CA VAL A 50 -2.13 -21.07 5.17
C VAL A 50 -2.21 -19.59 4.80
N PRO A 51 -3.41 -19.02 4.51
CA PRO A 51 -3.58 -17.61 4.26
C PRO A 51 -3.20 -16.76 5.48
N ARG A 52 -2.12 -16.01 5.36
CA ARG A 52 -1.55 -15.17 6.43
C ARG A 52 -0.91 -13.91 5.85
N SER A 53 -0.81 -12.87 6.65
CA SER A 53 -0.05 -11.69 6.25
C SER A 53 1.47 -11.98 6.26
N ALA A 54 2.18 -11.52 5.25
CA ALA A 54 3.64 -11.60 5.19
C ALA A 54 4.32 -10.85 6.35
N SER A 55 3.67 -9.82 6.89
CA SER A 55 4.18 -9.05 8.03
C SER A 55 4.28 -9.86 9.32
N ASN A 56 3.61 -11.01 9.40
CA ASN A 56 3.63 -11.88 10.57
C ASN A 56 4.85 -12.81 10.62
N VAL A 57 5.64 -12.83 9.56
CA VAL A 57 6.82 -13.70 9.41
C VAL A 57 8.04 -12.82 9.18
N ARG A 58 9.08 -13.02 9.99
CA ARG A 58 10.37 -12.35 9.77
C ARG A 58 11.14 -13.01 8.62
N ALA A 59 11.95 -12.22 7.93
CA ALA A 59 12.81 -12.72 6.86
C ALA A 59 13.71 -13.89 7.34
N SER A 60 14.18 -13.84 8.58
CA SER A 60 15.02 -14.89 9.18
C SER A 60 14.32 -16.24 9.35
N GLU A 61 13.00 -16.26 9.41
CA GLU A 61 12.19 -17.49 9.53
C GLU A 61 11.92 -18.19 8.19
N ILE A 62 12.24 -17.52 7.07
CA ILE A 62 11.83 -17.93 5.73
C ILE A 62 12.95 -18.67 5.02
N GLU A 63 12.62 -19.86 4.48
CA GLU A 63 13.49 -20.62 3.58
C GLU A 63 13.42 -20.08 2.16
N SER A 64 12.19 -19.90 1.64
CA SER A 64 11.97 -19.42 0.27
C SER A 64 10.65 -18.67 0.12
N VAL A 65 10.60 -17.80 -0.89
CA VAL A 65 9.40 -17.14 -1.36
C VAL A 65 9.18 -17.50 -2.82
N SER A 66 8.01 -18.05 -3.15
CA SER A 66 7.61 -18.37 -4.51
C SER A 66 6.44 -17.49 -4.93
N VAL A 67 6.58 -16.81 -6.06
CA VAL A 67 5.50 -16.01 -6.66
C VAL A 67 4.88 -16.81 -7.79
N MET A 68 3.63 -17.23 -7.61
CA MET A 68 2.83 -17.96 -8.60
C MET A 68 1.97 -16.95 -9.34
N LYS A 69 2.25 -16.75 -10.62
CA LYS A 69 1.72 -15.63 -11.39
C LYS A 69 0.56 -16.00 -12.28
N ASP A 70 0.61 -17.16 -12.93
CA ASP A 70 -0.41 -17.56 -13.89
C ASP A 70 -1.62 -18.26 -13.23
N ALA A 71 -2.76 -18.18 -13.88
CA ALA A 71 -4.00 -18.78 -13.38
C ALA A 71 -3.89 -20.31 -13.26
N ALA A 72 -3.16 -20.96 -14.14
CA ALA A 72 -2.95 -22.40 -14.10
C ALA A 72 -2.18 -22.86 -12.85
N ALA A 73 -1.24 -22.03 -12.37
CA ALA A 73 -0.47 -22.34 -11.16
C ALA A 73 -1.33 -22.21 -9.87
N VAL A 74 -2.35 -21.37 -9.87
CA VAL A 74 -3.10 -20.99 -8.67
C VAL A 74 -4.48 -21.63 -8.58
N VAL A 75 -4.96 -22.29 -9.62
CA VAL A 75 -6.31 -22.80 -9.70
C VAL A 75 -6.69 -23.74 -8.55
N LEU A 76 -5.77 -24.51 -8.02
CA LEU A 76 -6.00 -25.43 -6.91
C LEU A 76 -6.33 -24.72 -5.58
N TYR A 77 -5.91 -23.46 -5.44
CA TYR A 77 -6.21 -22.66 -4.24
C TYR A 77 -7.57 -21.95 -4.29
N GLY A 78 -8.35 -22.19 -5.35
CA GLY A 78 -9.71 -21.72 -5.51
C GLY A 78 -9.84 -20.21 -5.79
N SER A 79 -11.02 -19.66 -5.53
CA SER A 79 -11.35 -18.29 -5.88
C SER A 79 -10.46 -17.25 -5.17
N ARG A 80 -10.05 -17.52 -3.94
CA ARG A 80 -9.22 -16.58 -3.16
C ARG A 80 -7.85 -16.32 -3.80
N ALA A 81 -7.34 -17.27 -4.54
CA ALA A 81 -6.05 -17.19 -5.22
C ALA A 81 -6.13 -16.64 -6.65
N ALA A 82 -7.30 -16.20 -7.08
CA ALA A 82 -7.55 -15.81 -8.48
C ALA A 82 -6.65 -14.68 -9.01
N LYS A 83 -6.06 -13.89 -8.13
CA LYS A 83 -5.16 -12.77 -8.50
C LYS A 83 -3.68 -13.08 -8.33
N GLY A 84 -3.33 -14.34 -8.16
CA GLY A 84 -1.97 -14.83 -7.92
C GLY A 84 -1.73 -15.24 -6.47
N VAL A 85 -0.59 -15.89 -6.22
CA VAL A 85 -0.20 -16.38 -4.91
C VAL A 85 1.27 -16.06 -4.64
N ILE A 86 1.55 -15.57 -3.45
CA ILE A 86 2.88 -15.49 -2.88
C ILE A 86 2.98 -16.55 -1.81
N LEU A 87 3.74 -17.60 -2.06
CA LEU A 87 3.94 -18.71 -1.13
C LEU A 87 5.24 -18.50 -0.36
N ILE A 88 5.11 -18.32 0.95
CA ILE A 88 6.23 -18.23 1.90
C ILE A 88 6.39 -19.60 2.55
N THR A 89 7.58 -20.17 2.43
CA THR A 89 7.95 -21.43 3.08
C THR A 89 8.89 -21.14 4.22
N THR A 90 8.54 -21.57 5.44
CA THR A 90 9.36 -21.36 6.62
C THR A 90 10.46 -22.41 6.76
N LYS A 91 11.55 -22.07 7.43
CA LYS A 91 12.69 -22.95 7.68
C LYS A 91 12.30 -24.14 8.55
N ARG A 92 12.96 -25.25 8.32
CA ARG A 92 12.76 -26.51 9.04
C ARG A 92 14.10 -27.12 9.45
N GLY A 93 14.08 -27.97 10.46
CA GLY A 93 15.24 -28.79 10.82
C GLY A 93 15.57 -29.84 9.79
N LYS A 94 16.79 -30.34 9.84
CA LYS A 94 17.30 -31.42 9.00
C LYS A 94 17.92 -32.48 9.88
N ASN A 95 18.20 -33.65 9.33
CA ASN A 95 18.98 -34.71 10.01
C ASN A 95 20.46 -34.27 10.09
N GLU A 96 20.74 -33.47 11.09
CA GLU A 96 22.08 -32.92 11.38
C GLU A 96 22.23 -32.64 12.87
N PRO A 97 23.47 -32.56 13.39
CA PRO A 97 23.71 -32.12 14.76
C PRO A 97 23.11 -30.75 15.02
N MET A 98 22.72 -30.49 16.26
CA MET A 98 22.20 -29.19 16.70
C MET A 98 23.13 -28.05 16.32
N ARG A 99 22.58 -27.05 15.65
CA ARG A 99 23.26 -25.78 15.33
C ARG A 99 22.56 -24.62 16.01
N ILE A 100 23.34 -23.64 16.35
CA ILE A 100 22.89 -22.39 16.95
C ILE A 100 23.50 -21.25 16.14
N ASP A 101 22.64 -20.42 15.56
CA ASP A 101 23.05 -19.23 14.83
C ASP A 101 22.49 -17.99 15.57
N VAL A 102 23.35 -17.01 15.79
CA VAL A 102 22.96 -15.73 16.39
C VAL A 102 23.38 -14.60 15.45
N ARG A 103 22.46 -13.69 15.21
CA ARG A 103 22.67 -12.52 14.39
C ARG A 103 22.19 -11.27 15.13
N GLY A 104 23.00 -10.23 15.14
CA GLY A 104 22.63 -8.92 15.67
C GLY A 104 22.92 -7.84 14.64
N ASN A 105 22.03 -6.88 14.50
CA ASN A 105 22.18 -5.73 13.64
C ASN A 105 21.83 -4.47 14.38
N ALA A 106 22.53 -3.39 14.07
CA ALA A 106 22.23 -2.05 14.54
C ALA A 106 22.33 -1.07 13.36
N GLY A 107 21.42 -0.15 13.29
CA GLY A 107 21.34 0.80 12.18
C GLY A 107 21.00 2.21 12.62
N ILE A 108 21.40 3.16 11.79
CA ILE A 108 21.06 4.58 11.91
C ILE A 108 20.25 4.96 10.69
N ASN A 109 19.09 5.56 10.93
CA ASN A 109 18.22 6.07 9.87
C ASN A 109 18.34 7.58 9.84
N ILE A 110 18.78 8.11 8.71
CA ILE A 110 19.01 9.53 8.49
C ILE A 110 18.05 10.00 7.42
N PRO A 111 17.21 11.02 7.68
CA PRO A 111 16.36 11.61 6.65
C PRO A 111 17.18 12.16 5.50
N LYS A 112 16.81 11.85 4.27
CA LYS A 112 17.50 12.37 3.07
C LYS A 112 17.25 13.85 2.87
N SER A 113 16.01 14.29 3.07
CA SER A 113 15.57 15.67 2.90
C SER A 113 14.24 15.90 3.60
N TYR A 114 13.98 17.16 3.92
CA TYR A 114 12.68 17.63 4.34
C TYR A 114 12.08 18.57 3.29
N PRO A 115 10.75 18.74 3.25
CA PRO A 115 10.14 19.73 2.38
C PRO A 115 10.60 21.15 2.81
N LYS A 116 10.79 22.02 1.83
CA LYS A 116 11.27 23.40 2.06
C LYS A 116 10.11 24.35 1.94
N TYR A 117 9.86 25.07 3.02
CA TYR A 117 8.85 26.10 3.11
C TYR A 117 9.48 27.47 3.31
N LEU A 118 8.73 28.52 3.04
CA LEU A 118 9.20 29.89 3.22
C LEU A 118 9.26 30.26 4.70
N ASP A 119 10.23 31.11 5.03
CA ASP A 119 10.25 31.82 6.29
C ASP A 119 9.08 32.82 6.40
N SER A 120 8.77 33.22 7.62
CA SER A 120 7.62 34.05 7.92
C SER A 120 7.59 35.39 7.21
N ASP A 121 8.72 36.10 7.11
CA ASP A 121 8.83 37.37 6.42
C ASP A 121 8.57 37.26 4.93
N CYS A 122 9.11 36.21 4.30
CA CYS A 122 8.85 35.90 2.91
C CYS A 122 7.38 35.50 2.70
N TYR A 123 6.85 34.64 3.59
CA TYR A 123 5.44 34.25 3.53
C TYR A 123 4.52 35.48 3.60
N MET A 124 4.73 36.36 4.58
CA MET A 124 3.89 37.52 4.76
C MET A 124 3.99 38.50 3.58
N THR A 125 5.16 38.68 3.03
CA THR A 125 5.39 39.48 1.83
C THR A 125 4.61 38.94 0.64
N LEU A 126 4.70 37.63 0.38
CA LEU A 126 4.03 37.00 -0.75
C LEU A 126 2.51 36.87 -0.51
N TYR A 127 2.07 36.72 0.73
CA TYR A 127 0.64 36.79 1.04
C TYR A 127 0.05 38.14 0.79
N ASN A 128 0.77 39.23 1.10
CA ASN A 128 0.38 40.60 0.73
C ASN A 128 0.33 40.79 -0.79
N GLU A 129 1.21 40.11 -1.55
CA GLU A 129 1.11 40.10 -3.02
C GLU A 129 -0.17 39.38 -3.46
N ALA A 130 -0.52 38.24 -2.86
CA ALA A 130 -1.78 37.58 -3.12
C ALA A 130 -2.99 38.48 -2.84
N CYS A 131 -2.97 39.25 -1.74
CA CYS A 131 -3.99 40.23 -1.43
C CYS A 131 -4.10 41.28 -2.54
N ARG A 132 -3.00 41.85 -3.00
CA ARG A 132 -3.00 42.81 -4.12
C ARG A 132 -3.54 42.20 -5.41
N ASN A 133 -3.16 40.99 -5.73
CA ASN A 133 -3.66 40.29 -6.92
C ASN A 133 -5.17 40.10 -6.89
N ASP A 134 -5.73 39.92 -5.70
CA ASP A 134 -7.19 39.77 -5.50
C ASP A 134 -7.92 41.11 -5.25
N GLY A 135 -7.21 42.22 -5.29
CA GLY A 135 -7.80 43.57 -5.05
C GLY A 135 -8.10 43.84 -3.58
N LEU A 136 -7.42 43.15 -2.67
CA LEU A 136 -7.57 43.33 -1.21
C LEU A 136 -6.44 44.18 -0.65
N SER A 137 -6.67 44.78 0.50
CA SER A 137 -5.63 45.45 1.27
C SER A 137 -4.60 44.47 1.80
N PRO A 138 -3.31 44.85 1.92
CA PRO A 138 -2.31 44.02 2.54
C PRO A 138 -2.72 43.58 3.95
N LYS A 139 -2.52 42.30 4.25
CA LYS A 139 -2.86 41.73 5.56
C LYS A 139 -1.80 42.04 6.61
N TYR A 140 -0.53 42.06 6.22
CA TYR A 140 0.61 42.25 7.10
C TYR A 140 1.23 43.61 6.91
N SER A 141 1.54 44.33 8.00
CA SER A 141 2.21 45.60 7.94
C SER A 141 3.69 45.46 7.58
N ALA A 142 4.27 46.52 7.00
CA ALA A 142 5.71 46.55 6.71
C ALA A 142 6.55 46.44 8.01
N SER A 143 6.05 46.99 9.12
CA SER A 143 6.70 46.89 10.42
C SER A 143 6.73 45.44 10.95
N ASP A 144 5.63 44.71 10.81
CA ASP A 144 5.57 43.29 11.23
C ASP A 144 6.52 42.44 10.41
N ILE A 145 6.55 42.63 9.08
CA ILE A 145 7.45 41.93 8.18
C ILE A 145 8.91 42.25 8.56
N TYR A 146 9.24 43.49 8.78
CA TYR A 146 10.59 43.89 9.19
C TYR A 146 11.00 43.28 10.53
N ASN A 147 10.17 43.37 11.54
CA ASN A 147 10.47 42.79 12.86
C ASN A 147 10.62 41.27 12.81
N THR A 148 9.84 40.60 11.98
CA THR A 148 9.95 39.18 11.76
C THR A 148 11.27 38.83 11.08
N ALA A 149 11.63 39.53 10.02
CA ALA A 149 12.90 39.31 9.30
C ALA A 149 14.12 39.55 10.20
N MET A 150 14.05 40.55 11.06
CA MET A 150 15.13 40.87 11.99
C MET A 150 15.19 39.99 13.23
N GLY A 151 14.14 39.18 13.48
CA GLY A 151 14.07 38.34 14.67
C GLY A 151 14.03 39.09 15.99
N THR A 152 13.44 40.30 16.01
CA THR A 152 13.43 41.21 17.15
C THR A 152 12.80 40.61 18.40
N ASN A 153 11.71 39.87 18.22
CA ASN A 153 11.06 39.09 19.26
C ASN A 153 10.39 37.84 18.63
N PRO A 154 10.97 36.68 18.77
CA PRO A 154 10.47 35.46 18.12
C PRO A 154 9.13 34.98 18.67
N TYR A 155 8.69 35.47 19.80
CA TYR A 155 7.39 35.15 20.38
C TYR A 155 6.28 36.07 19.90
N ARG A 156 6.58 37.30 19.63
CA ARG A 156 5.65 38.30 19.05
C ARG A 156 5.60 38.19 17.53
N TYR A 157 6.75 37.94 16.90
CA TYR A 157 6.94 37.77 15.45
C TYR A 157 7.49 36.40 15.12
N PRO A 158 6.69 35.34 15.25
CA PRO A 158 7.18 33.99 15.15
C PRO A 158 7.63 33.65 13.72
N ASN A 159 8.66 32.85 13.64
CA ASN A 159 9.12 32.18 12.43
C ASN A 159 9.44 30.72 12.76
N ILE A 160 8.46 29.84 12.58
CA ILE A 160 8.52 28.45 13.05
C ILE A 160 8.71 27.50 11.88
N ASP A 161 9.80 26.75 11.93
CA ASP A 161 10.04 25.61 11.06
C ASP A 161 10.04 24.32 11.87
N PHE A 162 8.94 23.56 11.77
CA PHE A 162 8.79 22.29 12.46
C PHE A 162 9.67 21.15 11.87
N TYR A 163 10.25 21.34 10.69
CA TYR A 163 11.21 20.41 10.09
C TYR A 163 12.66 20.71 10.49
N SER A 164 12.88 21.65 11.38
CA SER A 164 14.21 22.02 11.85
C SER A 164 14.73 21.12 12.96
N SER A 165 16.03 21.27 13.28
CA SER A 165 16.66 20.61 14.42
C SER A 165 16.13 21.10 15.79
N ASP A 166 15.33 22.15 15.82
CA ASP A 166 14.67 22.61 17.03
C ASP A 166 13.63 21.57 17.51
N TYR A 167 12.98 20.87 16.60
CA TYR A 167 11.93 19.89 16.89
C TYR A 167 12.32 18.44 16.59
N LEU A 168 13.29 18.21 15.72
CA LEU A 168 13.65 16.89 15.20
C LEU A 168 15.05 16.47 15.59
N LYS A 169 15.23 15.19 15.88
CA LYS A 169 16.53 14.54 15.98
C LYS A 169 17.17 14.46 14.59
N LYS A 170 18.49 14.43 14.53
CA LYS A 170 19.22 14.26 13.26
C LYS A 170 19.07 12.86 12.66
N ALA A 171 18.80 11.88 13.51
CA ALA A 171 18.66 10.49 13.13
C ALA A 171 17.82 9.74 14.16
N TYR A 172 17.29 8.60 13.74
CA TYR A 172 16.72 7.61 14.66
C TYR A 172 17.40 6.26 14.44
N TYR A 173 17.25 5.36 15.43
CA TYR A 173 18.02 4.12 15.50
C TYR A 173 17.10 2.91 15.42
N ASN A 174 17.63 1.84 14.86
CA ASN A 174 17.01 0.53 14.89
C ASN A 174 18.04 -0.53 15.25
N ALA A 175 17.57 -1.59 15.88
CA ALA A 175 18.38 -2.75 16.19
C ALA A 175 17.51 -4.01 16.09
N ASP A 176 18.11 -5.12 15.69
CA ASP A 176 17.45 -6.41 15.71
C ASP A 176 18.43 -7.51 16.16
N VAL A 177 17.86 -8.51 16.81
CA VAL A 177 18.56 -9.72 17.22
C VAL A 177 17.75 -10.94 16.79
N THR A 178 18.42 -11.91 16.21
CA THR A 178 17.83 -13.20 15.83
C THR A 178 18.67 -14.33 16.40
N GLY A 179 18.02 -15.27 17.06
CA GLY A 179 18.61 -16.55 17.47
C GLY A 179 17.88 -17.70 16.79
N GLU A 180 18.63 -18.61 16.20
CA GLU A 180 18.09 -19.82 15.55
C GLU A 180 18.71 -21.04 16.18
N VAL A 181 17.91 -22.06 16.50
CA VAL A 181 18.35 -23.36 16.96
C VAL A 181 17.68 -24.42 16.09
N TYR A 182 18.46 -25.24 15.42
CA TYR A 182 17.92 -26.23 14.52
C TYR A 182 18.79 -27.48 14.46
N GLY A 183 18.21 -28.58 14.03
CA GLY A 183 18.85 -29.85 13.92
C GLY A 183 17.86 -31.00 13.87
N GLY A 184 18.32 -32.19 14.10
CA GLY A 184 17.46 -33.36 14.17
C GLY A 184 18.18 -34.66 14.01
N ASN A 185 17.40 -35.73 14.03
CA ASN A 185 17.83 -37.12 13.78
C ASN A 185 16.84 -37.78 12.83
N ASP A 186 16.98 -39.08 12.58
CA ASP A 186 16.12 -39.81 11.64
C ASP A 186 14.62 -39.81 11.98
N ARG A 187 14.24 -39.46 13.23
CA ARG A 187 12.85 -39.43 13.69
C ARG A 187 12.28 -38.07 13.90
N THR A 188 13.12 -37.09 14.30
CA THR A 188 12.65 -35.78 14.69
C THR A 188 13.56 -34.71 14.13
N HIS A 189 12.98 -33.73 13.42
CA HIS A 189 13.67 -32.52 13.00
C HIS A 189 13.00 -31.31 13.66
N TYR A 190 13.80 -30.34 14.09
CA TYR A 190 13.30 -29.14 14.77
C TYR A 190 14.00 -27.89 14.28
N TYR A 191 13.25 -26.80 14.29
CA TYR A 191 13.72 -25.45 14.00
C TYR A 191 13.03 -24.49 14.98
N LEU A 192 13.83 -23.70 15.68
CA LEU A 192 13.38 -22.66 16.60
C LEU A 192 13.98 -21.33 16.16
N ASN A 193 13.17 -20.29 16.15
CA ASN A 193 13.61 -18.91 15.87
C ASN A 193 13.10 -17.97 16.95
N PHE A 194 14.00 -17.14 17.47
CA PHE A 194 13.70 -16.06 18.38
C PHE A 194 14.14 -14.76 17.72
N GLY A 195 13.24 -13.80 17.60
CA GLY A 195 13.54 -12.52 16.97
C GLY A 195 13.04 -11.35 17.80
N MET A 196 13.81 -10.28 17.81
CA MET A 196 13.44 -9.00 18.41
C MET A 196 13.88 -7.88 17.50
N ASP A 197 12.96 -6.97 17.20
CA ASP A 197 13.19 -5.75 16.43
C ASP A 197 12.83 -4.55 17.30
N TYR A 198 13.64 -3.51 17.25
CA TYR A 198 13.43 -2.26 17.97
C TYR A 198 13.75 -1.07 17.07
N SER A 199 12.92 -0.03 17.10
CA SER A 199 13.20 1.26 16.49
C SER A 199 12.64 2.40 17.35
N ASN A 200 13.31 3.56 17.35
CA ASN A 200 12.79 4.79 17.93
C ASN A 200 12.33 5.77 16.85
N ASP A 201 12.08 7.03 17.21
CA ASP A 201 11.48 8.03 16.31
C ASP A 201 12.34 9.31 16.25
N LEU A 202 12.07 10.13 15.23
CA LEU A 202 12.72 11.42 14.97
C LEU A 202 12.28 12.53 15.92
N LEU A 203 11.10 12.44 16.52
CA LEU A 203 10.57 13.50 17.38
C LEU A 203 11.38 13.63 18.67
N LYS A 204 11.63 14.87 19.10
CA LYS A 204 12.67 15.20 20.10
C LYS A 204 12.11 15.47 21.49
N TYR A 205 10.81 15.77 21.62
CA TYR A 205 10.21 16.26 22.84
C TYR A 205 9.07 15.41 23.38
N GLY A 206 8.79 15.59 24.67
CA GLY A 206 7.65 15.02 25.38
C GLY A 206 7.56 13.52 25.29
N GLU A 207 6.35 13.00 25.17
CA GLU A 207 6.10 11.55 25.07
C GLU A 207 6.65 10.98 23.75
N SER A 208 6.69 11.76 22.70
CA SER A 208 7.25 11.33 21.42
C SER A 208 8.77 11.13 21.44
N LYS A 209 9.48 11.76 22.37
CA LYS A 209 10.92 11.51 22.58
C LYS A 209 11.19 10.04 22.94
N ASN A 210 10.26 9.42 23.65
CA ASN A 210 10.33 8.04 24.13
C ASN A 210 9.61 7.06 23.19
N ALA A 211 9.13 7.54 22.03
CA ALA A 211 8.44 6.72 21.07
C ALA A 211 9.31 5.56 20.58
N TYR A 212 8.71 4.39 20.50
CA TYR A 212 9.36 3.19 19.99
C TYR A 212 8.37 2.27 19.31
N ASN A 213 8.92 1.45 18.44
CA ASN A 213 8.26 0.29 17.86
C ASN A 213 9.11 -0.93 18.19
N MET A 214 8.51 -1.92 18.85
CA MET A 214 9.18 -3.16 19.24
C MET A 214 8.34 -4.35 18.81
N ARG A 215 9.01 -5.32 18.20
CA ARG A 215 8.45 -6.58 17.80
C ARG A 215 9.28 -7.71 18.39
N PHE A 216 8.61 -8.70 18.92
CA PHE A 216 9.20 -9.93 19.40
C PHE A 216 8.45 -11.10 18.78
N ASN A 217 9.17 -12.09 18.24
CA ASN A 217 8.57 -13.28 17.69
C ASN A 217 9.34 -14.55 18.04
N VAL A 218 8.60 -15.62 18.22
CA VAL A 218 9.09 -16.97 18.46
C VAL A 218 8.40 -17.89 17.48
N ARG A 219 9.18 -18.74 16.83
CA ARG A 219 8.68 -19.80 15.96
C ARG A 219 9.30 -21.11 16.33
N GLY A 220 8.49 -22.17 16.37
CA GLY A 220 8.94 -23.54 16.48
C GLY A 220 8.29 -24.40 15.40
N ASN A 221 9.12 -25.02 14.59
CA ASN A 221 8.68 -25.99 13.54
C ASN A 221 9.28 -27.34 13.88
N VAL A 222 8.45 -28.37 14.01
CA VAL A 222 8.86 -29.71 14.37
C VAL A 222 8.26 -30.71 13.40
N ASP A 223 9.11 -31.61 12.89
CA ASP A 223 8.73 -32.75 12.07
C ASP A 223 9.03 -34.03 12.82
N ILE A 224 8.06 -34.92 12.94
CA ILE A 224 8.20 -36.17 13.68
C ILE A 224 7.77 -37.35 12.78
N THR A 225 8.63 -38.32 12.64
CA THR A 225 8.29 -39.61 12.04
C THR A 225 7.67 -40.50 13.11
N LEU A 226 6.33 -40.60 13.14
CA LEU A 226 5.58 -41.41 14.09
C LEU A 226 5.69 -42.90 13.77
N ALA A 227 5.64 -43.26 12.50
CA ALA A 227 5.83 -44.56 11.99
C ALA A 227 6.51 -44.49 10.61
N SER A 228 7.02 -45.60 10.06
CA SER A 228 7.66 -45.62 8.75
C SER A 228 6.78 -45.06 7.61
N TRP A 229 5.47 -45.09 7.80
CA TRP A 229 4.46 -44.66 6.85
C TRP A 229 3.73 -43.37 7.28
N LEU A 230 4.00 -42.84 8.50
CA LEU A 230 3.26 -41.72 9.06
C LEU A 230 4.20 -40.66 9.63
N LYS A 231 4.08 -39.43 9.12
CA LYS A 231 4.80 -38.24 9.61
C LYS A 231 3.83 -37.21 10.13
N ALA A 232 4.19 -36.54 11.23
CA ALA A 232 3.49 -35.39 11.77
C ALA A 232 4.36 -34.14 11.68
N THR A 233 3.74 -33.02 11.37
CA THR A 233 4.39 -31.70 11.31
C THR A 233 3.61 -30.75 12.18
N THR A 234 4.30 -30.01 13.02
CA THR A 234 3.70 -28.96 13.86
C THR A 234 4.49 -27.67 13.69
N ASN A 235 3.79 -26.58 13.42
CA ASN A 235 4.34 -25.24 13.39
C ASN A 235 3.60 -24.39 14.41
N ALA A 236 4.31 -23.69 15.26
CA ALA A 236 3.74 -22.74 16.20
C ALA A 236 4.54 -21.44 16.16
N ALA A 237 3.86 -20.31 16.06
CA ALA A 237 4.51 -19.02 16.10
C ALA A 237 3.70 -18.03 16.94
N VAL A 238 4.43 -17.18 17.64
CA VAL A 238 3.87 -16.09 18.44
C VAL A 238 4.56 -14.79 18.04
N VAL A 239 3.78 -13.75 17.80
CA VAL A 239 4.29 -12.41 17.50
C VAL A 239 3.68 -11.42 18.48
N PHE A 240 4.54 -10.66 19.15
CA PHE A 240 4.15 -9.54 20.00
C PHE A 240 4.66 -8.24 19.38
N THR A 241 3.75 -7.30 19.15
CA THR A 241 4.11 -5.95 18.70
C THR A 241 3.67 -4.95 19.76
N ASN A 242 4.57 -4.10 20.16
CA ASN A 242 4.33 -3.00 21.10
C ASN A 242 4.80 -1.71 20.44
N GLN A 243 3.93 -0.72 20.40
CA GLN A 243 4.26 0.62 19.93
C GLN A 243 3.92 1.62 21.02
N TYR A 244 4.77 2.61 21.18
CA TYR A 244 4.55 3.74 22.06
C TYR A 244 4.76 5.03 21.28
N ALA A 245 3.81 5.95 21.36
CA ALA A 245 3.89 7.23 20.68
C ALA A 245 3.18 8.33 21.48
N GLY A 246 3.61 9.56 21.31
CA GLY A 246 2.84 10.73 21.72
C GLY A 246 1.55 10.83 20.91
N ARG A 247 0.55 11.46 21.47
CA ARG A 247 -0.71 11.77 20.78
C ARG A 247 -0.54 13.00 19.87
N GLY A 248 -1.45 13.13 18.92
CA GLY A 248 -1.45 14.24 17.98
C GLY A 248 -0.88 13.87 16.60
N ASN A 249 -0.96 14.82 15.69
CA ASN A 249 -0.50 14.63 14.31
C ASN A 249 0.56 15.70 13.97
N PHE A 250 1.73 15.57 14.56
CA PHE A 250 2.84 16.50 14.35
C PHE A 250 3.18 16.69 12.87
N TRP A 251 3.34 15.58 12.14
CA TRP A 251 3.77 15.64 10.74
C TRP A 251 2.73 16.27 9.82
N GLY A 252 1.45 15.95 10.02
CA GLY A 252 0.36 16.55 9.27
C GLY A 252 0.27 18.05 9.50
N THR A 253 0.38 18.48 10.76
CA THR A 253 0.31 19.90 11.12
C THR A 253 1.57 20.66 10.70
N ALA A 254 2.75 20.06 10.82
CA ALA A 254 4.01 20.63 10.36
C ALA A 254 4.01 20.97 8.87
N SER A 255 3.30 20.18 8.05
CA SER A 255 3.20 20.40 6.60
C SER A 255 2.21 21.50 6.20
N THR A 256 1.33 21.93 7.08
CA THR A 256 0.22 22.84 6.75
C THR A 256 0.20 24.13 7.54
N LEU A 257 0.74 24.15 8.76
CA LEU A 257 0.72 25.31 9.62
C LEU A 257 1.68 26.40 9.13
N ARG A 258 1.17 27.60 8.93
CA ARG A 258 1.95 28.79 8.52
C ARG A 258 3.04 29.13 9.52
N PRO A 259 4.23 29.54 9.09
CA PRO A 259 5.35 29.79 9.98
C PRO A 259 5.18 30.98 10.92
N ASN A 260 4.34 31.93 10.56
CA ASN A 260 4.04 33.17 11.33
C ASN A 260 2.76 33.10 12.14
N TRP A 261 2.07 31.93 12.15
CA TRP A 261 0.67 31.92 12.65
C TRP A 261 0.56 32.13 14.14
N PHE A 262 1.36 31.44 14.93
CA PHE A 262 1.50 31.68 16.37
C PHE A 262 2.84 31.12 16.87
N ALA A 263 3.28 31.63 18.02
CA ALA A 263 4.41 31.03 18.74
C ALA A 263 3.91 29.83 19.53
N PRO A 264 4.55 28.65 19.41
CA PRO A 264 4.16 27.46 20.15
C PRO A 264 4.24 27.60 21.67
N LEU A 265 5.18 28.40 22.14
CA LEU A 265 5.40 28.72 23.56
C LEU A 265 5.31 30.21 23.78
N LEU A 266 4.69 30.61 24.89
CA LEU A 266 4.56 31.98 25.32
C LEU A 266 5.28 32.16 26.67
N PRO A 267 6.39 32.94 26.74
CA PRO A 267 7.14 33.09 27.97
C PRO A 267 6.39 33.93 29.02
N ILE A 268 6.34 33.42 30.25
CA ILE A 268 5.69 34.06 31.38
C ILE A 268 6.40 35.39 31.76
N ASP A 269 7.71 35.44 31.62
CA ASP A 269 8.50 36.65 31.92
C ASP A 269 8.24 37.79 30.96
N MET A 270 7.58 37.54 29.84
CA MET A 270 7.08 38.58 28.92
C MET A 270 5.60 38.95 29.15
N MET A 271 4.96 38.42 30.17
CA MET A 271 3.58 38.66 30.48
C MET A 271 3.42 39.72 31.56
N ASP A 272 2.41 40.59 31.43
CA ASP A 272 2.03 41.53 32.47
C ASP A 272 1.24 40.79 33.57
N THR A 273 1.94 40.32 34.59
CA THR A 273 1.34 39.60 35.73
C THR A 273 0.52 40.48 36.67
N SER A 274 0.52 41.81 36.49
CA SER A 274 -0.40 42.70 37.20
C SER A 274 -1.84 42.59 36.68
N VAL A 275 -2.04 42.04 35.49
CA VAL A 275 -3.35 41.69 34.93
C VAL A 275 -3.88 40.44 35.60
N ALA A 276 -4.97 40.57 36.36
CA ALA A 276 -5.55 39.48 37.14
C ALA A 276 -5.86 38.23 36.32
N GLN A 277 -6.37 38.36 35.12
CA GLN A 277 -6.67 37.24 34.22
C GLN A 277 -5.42 36.46 33.78
N ILE A 278 -4.32 37.18 33.47
CA ILE A 278 -3.04 36.55 33.12
C ILE A 278 -2.50 35.75 34.29
N GLN A 279 -2.52 36.37 35.50
CA GLN A 279 -2.05 35.71 36.72
C GLN A 279 -2.91 34.44 37.03
N GLU A 280 -4.21 34.56 36.82
CA GLU A 280 -5.14 33.42 37.00
C GLU A 280 -4.80 32.27 36.03
N TYR A 281 -4.59 32.57 34.75
CA TYR A 281 -4.22 31.55 33.76
C TYR A 281 -2.89 30.87 34.07
N ILE A 282 -1.89 31.61 34.52
CA ILE A 282 -0.60 31.06 34.96
C ILE A 282 -0.78 30.13 36.16
N THR A 283 -1.49 30.61 37.20
CA THR A 283 -1.65 29.90 38.46
C THR A 283 -2.47 28.59 38.29
N ASN A 284 -3.49 28.63 37.43
CA ASN A 284 -4.40 27.49 37.25
C ASN A 284 -4.06 26.58 36.06
N SER A 285 -2.96 26.85 35.35
CA SER A 285 -2.56 26.05 34.21
C SER A 285 -2.14 24.66 34.65
N ASN A 286 -2.73 23.64 34.00
CA ASN A 286 -2.34 22.24 34.16
C ASN A 286 -1.15 21.84 33.28
N HIS A 287 -0.84 22.65 32.27
CA HIS A 287 0.20 22.38 31.29
C HIS A 287 1.18 23.55 31.15
N LEU A 288 1.81 23.91 32.25
CA LEU A 288 2.88 24.89 32.26
C LEU A 288 4.21 24.20 31.86
N ILE A 289 4.76 24.61 30.74
CA ILE A 289 5.96 23.98 30.20
C ILE A 289 7.21 24.53 30.91
N ASP A 290 8.01 23.65 31.48
CA ASP A 290 9.25 23.95 32.22
C ASP A 290 9.06 25.02 33.32
N GLY A 291 7.82 25.23 33.81
CA GLY A 291 7.51 26.28 34.73
C GLY A 291 7.68 27.71 34.18
N LYS A 292 7.86 27.87 32.86
CA LYS A 292 8.24 29.13 32.21
C LYS A 292 7.35 29.56 31.06
N TYR A 293 6.57 28.64 30.47
CA TYR A 293 5.84 28.91 29.26
C TYR A 293 4.38 28.42 29.34
N LEU A 294 3.47 29.26 28.85
CA LEU A 294 2.13 28.82 28.42
C LEU A 294 2.16 28.41 26.95
N LEU A 295 1.20 27.61 26.53
CA LEU A 295 1.09 27.12 25.17
C LEU A 295 0.39 28.17 24.29
N GLY A 296 0.95 28.42 23.11
CA GLY A 296 0.37 29.36 22.14
C GLY A 296 -0.58 28.68 21.18
N GLY A 297 -1.53 29.42 20.63
CA GLY A 297 -2.48 28.99 19.61
C GLY A 297 -3.47 30.09 19.29
N THR A 298 -4.45 29.80 18.45
CA THR A 298 -5.49 30.72 18.02
C THR A 298 -6.88 30.10 18.08
N SER A 299 -7.93 30.88 17.88
CA SER A 299 -9.30 30.36 17.81
C SER A 299 -9.56 29.42 16.62
N SER A 300 -8.85 29.59 15.52
CA SER A 300 -8.94 28.71 14.36
C SER A 300 -8.01 27.50 14.44
N ASP A 301 -6.95 27.58 15.25
CA ASP A 301 -6.00 26.52 15.48
C ASP A 301 -5.77 26.36 16.99
N MET A 302 -6.68 25.60 17.62
CA MET A 302 -6.61 25.26 19.05
C MET A 302 -5.59 24.14 19.30
N THR A 303 -5.00 23.61 18.28
CA THR A 303 -3.96 22.57 18.32
C THR A 303 -2.60 23.22 18.12
N ASN A 304 -1.70 22.92 19.00
CA ASN A 304 -0.30 23.33 18.89
C ASN A 304 0.54 22.07 18.66
N PRO A 305 1.20 21.90 17.50
CA PRO A 305 1.95 20.68 17.20
C PRO A 305 3.06 20.38 18.21
N PHE A 306 3.67 21.42 18.76
CA PHE A 306 4.67 21.24 19.82
C PHE A 306 4.04 20.87 21.14
N ALA A 307 2.89 21.46 21.48
CA ALA A 307 2.11 21.09 22.66
C ALA A 307 1.62 19.64 22.61
N ASP A 308 1.26 19.13 21.45
CA ASP A 308 0.87 17.74 21.30
C ASP A 308 1.97 16.77 21.77
N LEU A 309 3.23 17.11 21.56
CA LEU A 309 4.35 16.31 22.05
C LEU A 309 4.48 16.32 23.57
N LEU A 310 4.06 17.41 24.23
CA LEU A 310 4.29 17.69 25.64
C LEU A 310 3.07 17.51 26.54
N ALA A 311 1.86 17.70 25.99
CA ALA A 311 0.67 17.90 26.79
C ALA A 311 -0.59 17.14 26.29
N ALA A 312 -0.51 16.37 25.22
CA ALA A 312 -1.64 15.61 24.70
C ALA A 312 -1.73 14.18 25.25
N GLY A 313 -0.69 13.72 25.96
CA GLY A 313 -0.58 12.35 26.48
C GLY A 313 0.06 11.39 25.49
N TYR A 314 -0.20 10.10 25.67
CA TYR A 314 0.43 9.02 24.89
C TYR A 314 -0.58 7.95 24.48
N VAL A 315 -0.14 7.11 23.54
CA VAL A 315 -0.84 5.88 23.15
C VAL A 315 0.16 4.74 23.11
N LYS A 316 -0.26 3.59 23.64
CA LYS A 316 0.41 2.30 23.51
C LYS A 316 -0.46 1.40 22.66
N GLU A 317 0.06 0.95 21.55
CA GLU A 317 -0.62 -0.03 20.70
C GLU A 317 0.03 -1.39 20.87
N LYS A 318 -0.79 -2.42 21.08
CA LYS A 318 -0.32 -3.78 21.31
C LYS A 318 -1.05 -4.74 20.39
N ALA A 319 -0.28 -5.52 19.65
CA ALA A 319 -0.81 -6.65 18.90
C ALA A 319 -0.21 -7.96 19.44
N ARG A 320 -1.05 -8.99 19.50
CA ARG A 320 -0.68 -10.32 19.93
C ARG A 320 -1.22 -11.30 18.91
N MET A 321 -0.35 -12.09 18.32
CA MET A 321 -0.71 -13.04 17.30
C MET A 321 -0.19 -14.43 17.65
N PHE A 322 -1.06 -15.42 17.48
CA PHE A 322 -0.75 -16.83 17.58
C PHE A 322 -1.06 -17.50 16.24
N MET A 323 -0.12 -18.28 15.74
CA MET A 323 -0.29 -19.11 14.56
C MET A 323 0.05 -20.55 14.95
N PHE A 324 -0.83 -21.48 14.65
CA PHE A 324 -0.63 -22.88 14.95
C PHE A 324 -1.08 -23.76 13.78
N ASP A 325 -0.21 -24.64 13.33
CA ASP A 325 -0.48 -25.59 12.28
C ASP A 325 -0.14 -27.00 12.76
N VAL A 326 -0.98 -27.94 12.43
CA VAL A 326 -0.68 -29.36 12.54
C VAL A 326 -1.00 -30.05 11.23
N SER A 327 -0.12 -30.91 10.77
CA SER A 327 -0.36 -31.74 9.60
C SER A 327 0.10 -33.18 9.82
N LEU A 328 -0.60 -34.09 9.17
CA LEU A 328 -0.26 -35.51 9.11
C LEU A 328 -0.07 -35.89 7.65
N ALA A 329 1.02 -36.59 7.36
CA ALA A 329 1.31 -37.13 6.03
C ALA A 329 1.52 -38.65 6.12
N ALA A 330 0.71 -39.39 5.38
CA ALA A 330 0.74 -40.85 5.35
C ALA A 330 1.22 -41.34 3.98
N ASP A 331 2.22 -42.20 3.97
CA ASP A 331 2.61 -42.97 2.79
C ASP A 331 1.67 -44.16 2.63
N LEU A 332 0.86 -44.14 1.59
CA LEU A 332 -0.08 -45.19 1.23
C LEU A 332 0.48 -46.10 0.15
N GLY A 333 1.78 -46.18 -0.01
CA GLY A 333 2.48 -46.95 -1.02
C GLY A 333 2.23 -48.45 -0.90
N SER A 334 1.84 -48.97 0.28
CA SER A 334 1.43 -50.35 0.47
C SER A 334 0.08 -50.68 -0.20
N PHE A 335 -0.83 -49.68 -0.32
CA PHE A 335 -2.08 -49.79 -1.03
C PHE A 335 -1.93 -49.51 -2.51
N LEU A 336 -1.28 -48.39 -2.87
CA LEU A 336 -0.98 -47.98 -4.24
C LEU A 336 0.40 -47.33 -4.30
N LYS A 337 1.36 -47.95 -4.99
CA LYS A 337 2.71 -47.41 -5.09
C LYS A 337 2.73 -45.97 -5.64
N GLY A 338 3.29 -45.07 -4.88
CA GLY A 338 3.38 -43.67 -5.21
C GLY A 338 2.22 -42.79 -4.68
N LEU A 339 1.29 -43.36 -3.92
CA LEU A 339 0.19 -42.63 -3.31
C LEU A 339 0.57 -42.16 -1.90
N THR A 340 0.30 -40.86 -1.62
CA THR A 340 0.42 -40.28 -0.29
C THR A 340 -0.87 -39.52 0.07
N PHE A 341 -1.16 -39.43 1.36
CA PHE A 341 -2.26 -38.64 1.88
C PHE A 341 -1.72 -37.64 2.88
N LYS A 342 -2.17 -36.40 2.80
CA LYS A 342 -1.82 -35.35 3.71
C LYS A 342 -3.08 -34.61 4.19
N THR A 343 -3.15 -34.34 5.46
CA THR A 343 -4.20 -33.47 6.02
C THR A 343 -3.57 -32.45 6.95
N SER A 344 -4.13 -31.27 6.98
CA SER A 344 -3.65 -30.17 7.83
C SER A 344 -4.80 -29.37 8.43
N TYR A 345 -4.56 -28.86 9.61
CA TYR A 345 -5.45 -27.97 10.32
C TYR A 345 -4.64 -26.82 10.90
N SER A 346 -5.16 -25.60 10.79
CA SER A 346 -4.49 -24.38 11.27
C SER A 346 -5.47 -23.50 12.00
N VAL A 347 -4.98 -22.85 13.06
CA VAL A 347 -5.69 -21.83 13.81
C VAL A 347 -4.78 -20.62 13.99
N ASP A 348 -5.25 -19.46 13.56
CA ASP A 348 -4.59 -18.19 13.79
C ASP A 348 -5.51 -17.30 14.61
N TYR A 349 -4.95 -16.63 15.59
CA TYR A 349 -5.64 -15.66 16.40
C TYR A 349 -4.81 -14.41 16.59
N THR A 350 -5.38 -13.27 16.23
CA THR A 350 -4.75 -11.95 16.43
C THR A 350 -5.63 -11.12 17.32
N SER A 351 -5.04 -10.53 18.35
CA SER A 351 -5.67 -9.54 19.21
C SER A 351 -4.90 -8.23 19.07
N TYR A 352 -5.64 -7.17 18.87
CA TYR A 352 -5.10 -5.81 18.79
C TYR A 352 -5.86 -4.92 19.78
N TYR A 353 -5.14 -4.14 20.59
CA TYR A 353 -5.73 -3.16 21.46
C TYR A 353 -4.80 -1.96 21.69
N SER A 354 -5.41 -0.82 22.00
CA SER A 354 -4.68 0.39 22.35
C SER A 354 -5.00 0.81 23.78
N GLU A 355 -3.96 1.13 24.54
CA GLU A 355 -4.06 1.81 25.83
C GLU A 355 -3.69 3.27 25.58
N ALA A 356 -4.51 4.20 26.00
CA ALA A 356 -4.26 5.62 25.79
C ALA A 356 -4.40 6.39 27.10
N PHE A 357 -3.50 7.32 27.31
CA PHE A 357 -3.64 8.38 28.31
C PHE A 357 -3.85 9.68 27.56
N SER A 358 -5.00 10.30 27.76
CA SER A 358 -5.41 11.48 27.02
C SER A 358 -5.43 12.69 27.94
N GLU A 359 -4.68 13.70 27.56
CA GLU A 359 -4.80 15.03 28.17
C GLU A 359 -5.36 16.04 27.17
N THR A 360 -6.08 17.01 27.68
CA THR A 360 -6.56 18.16 26.91
C THR A 360 -5.86 19.41 27.44
N TYR A 361 -5.23 20.14 26.55
CA TYR A 361 -4.53 21.36 26.90
C TYR A 361 -5.22 22.60 26.32
N ALA A 362 -5.14 23.70 27.03
CA ALA A 362 -5.54 25.02 26.53
C ALA A 362 -4.39 25.65 25.76
N VAL A 363 -4.73 26.40 24.72
CA VAL A 363 -3.82 27.31 24.04
C VAL A 363 -4.24 28.75 24.26
N TYR A 364 -3.28 29.65 24.23
CA TYR A 364 -3.50 31.05 24.54
C TYR A 364 -3.09 31.90 23.34
N GLU A 365 -3.95 32.88 23.03
CA GLU A 365 -3.73 33.88 21.98
C GLU A 365 -3.32 35.17 22.65
N PRO A 366 -2.08 35.66 22.44
CA PRO A 366 -1.59 36.84 23.14
C PRO A 366 -1.97 38.13 22.41
N THR A 367 -2.21 39.22 23.19
CA THR A 367 -2.18 40.57 22.72
C THR A 367 -0.91 41.24 23.21
N TRP A 368 -0.09 41.67 22.26
CA TRP A 368 1.18 42.30 22.54
C TRP A 368 1.07 43.84 22.56
N SER A 369 1.86 44.48 23.41
CA SER A 369 2.08 45.91 23.44
C SER A 369 3.48 46.22 23.91
N GLN A 370 3.87 47.50 23.78
CA GLN A 370 5.11 47.96 24.40
C GLN A 370 4.80 48.63 25.71
N VAL A 371 5.47 48.21 26.77
CA VAL A 371 5.38 48.78 28.10
C VAL A 371 6.80 49.13 28.53
N ASN A 372 7.02 50.46 28.78
CA ASN A 372 8.34 50.99 29.13
C ASN A 372 9.45 50.61 28.12
N GLY A 373 9.10 50.62 26.82
CA GLY A 373 10.04 50.27 25.74
C GLY A 373 10.34 48.80 25.55
N LYS A 374 9.64 47.89 26.27
CA LYS A 374 9.77 46.46 26.14
C LYS A 374 8.47 45.85 25.64
N ASP A 375 8.60 44.81 24.80
CA ASP A 375 7.46 44.02 24.40
C ASP A 375 6.87 43.23 25.56
N MET A 376 5.59 43.35 25.78
CA MET A 376 4.86 42.62 26.82
C MET A 376 3.52 42.10 26.31
N ILE A 377 3.13 40.95 26.81
CA ILE A 377 1.79 40.37 26.63
C ILE A 377 0.88 41.00 27.68
N ILE A 378 -0.06 41.85 27.23
CA ILE A 378 -0.97 42.59 28.10
C ILE A 378 -2.35 41.94 28.24
N ALA A 379 -2.67 40.96 27.39
CA ALA A 379 -3.90 40.21 27.47
C ALA A 379 -3.68 38.79 26.85
N LEU A 380 -4.41 37.84 27.37
CA LEU A 380 -4.46 36.47 26.86
C LEU A 380 -5.91 36.08 26.63
N LYS A 381 -6.17 35.43 25.48
CA LYS A 381 -7.44 34.77 25.21
C LYS A 381 -7.22 33.27 25.26
N LYS A 382 -7.89 32.62 26.19
CA LYS A 382 -7.82 31.17 26.36
C LYS A 382 -8.74 30.47 25.37
N HIS A 383 -8.23 29.50 24.69
CA HIS A 383 -8.97 28.57 23.82
C HIS A 383 -8.80 27.17 24.32
N ASN A 384 -9.88 26.39 24.27
CA ASN A 384 -9.95 25.00 24.70
C ASN A 384 -9.88 24.81 26.24
N GLU A 385 -10.22 23.61 26.66
CA GLU A 385 -10.12 23.20 28.06
C GLU A 385 -8.70 22.82 28.43
N ASP A 386 -8.35 22.99 29.70
CA ASP A 386 -7.05 22.61 30.25
C ASP A 386 -7.25 21.56 31.35
N LYS A 387 -7.18 20.28 30.97
CA LYS A 387 -7.46 19.17 31.84
C LYS A 387 -6.36 18.12 31.78
N LYS A 388 -5.87 17.71 32.94
CA LYS A 388 -5.16 16.44 33.11
C LYS A 388 -6.15 15.37 33.50
N ASP A 389 -6.40 14.44 32.59
CA ASP A 389 -7.15 13.27 32.93
C ASP A 389 -6.19 12.18 33.45
N PRO A 390 -6.27 11.79 34.72
CA PRO A 390 -5.37 10.80 35.29
C PRO A 390 -5.70 9.37 34.83
N ASN A 391 -6.75 9.17 34.03
CA ASN A 391 -7.22 7.84 33.67
C ASN A 391 -6.61 7.37 32.35
N GLU A 392 -5.95 6.24 32.42
CA GLU A 392 -5.59 5.42 31.28
C GLU A 392 -6.81 4.60 30.88
N TYR A 393 -7.10 4.54 29.58
CA TYR A 393 -8.25 3.79 29.07
C TYR A 393 -7.85 2.92 27.87
N VAL A 394 -8.58 1.83 27.70
CA VAL A 394 -8.47 0.97 26.51
C VAL A 394 -9.34 1.58 25.41
N GLY A 395 -8.70 2.12 24.40
CA GLY A 395 -9.39 2.85 23.34
C GLY A 395 -9.98 1.95 22.26
N LYS A 396 -9.20 0.99 21.76
CA LYS A 396 -9.62 0.08 20.68
C LYS A 396 -9.24 -1.34 21.06
N SER A 397 -10.20 -2.26 20.93
CA SER A 397 -9.95 -3.69 21.10
C SER A 397 -10.59 -4.45 19.95
N THR A 398 -9.79 -5.16 19.18
CA THR A 398 -10.23 -5.98 18.06
C THR A 398 -9.54 -7.33 18.07
N TYR A 399 -10.17 -8.34 17.46
CA TYR A 399 -9.57 -9.63 17.24
C TYR A 399 -9.94 -10.19 15.86
N ASP A 400 -9.04 -10.99 15.33
CA ASP A 400 -9.25 -11.79 14.14
C ASP A 400 -8.92 -13.25 14.45
N GLN A 401 -9.74 -14.16 13.96
CA GLN A 401 -9.50 -15.60 14.05
C GLN A 401 -9.68 -16.23 12.68
N THR A 402 -8.70 -17.01 12.24
CA THR A 402 -8.77 -17.76 10.99
C THR A 402 -8.51 -19.23 11.28
N MET A 403 -9.39 -20.08 10.78
CA MET A 403 -9.22 -21.53 10.78
C MET A 403 -9.09 -22.02 9.35
N THR A 404 -8.12 -22.90 9.09
CA THR A 404 -7.89 -23.46 7.76
C THR A 404 -7.82 -24.97 7.87
N PHE A 405 -8.43 -25.67 6.93
CA PHE A 405 -8.41 -27.12 6.83
C PHE A 405 -8.05 -27.52 5.41
N SER A 406 -7.22 -28.54 5.27
CA SER A 406 -6.97 -29.20 3.99
C SER A 406 -6.84 -30.71 4.12
N ALA A 407 -7.26 -31.41 3.08
CA ALA A 407 -7.02 -32.82 2.91
C ALA A 407 -6.61 -33.08 1.45
N GLN A 408 -5.55 -33.82 1.23
CA GLN A 408 -4.93 -33.96 -0.06
C GLN A 408 -4.44 -35.38 -0.30
N PHE A 409 -4.71 -35.90 -1.50
CA PHE A 409 -4.08 -37.09 -2.02
C PHE A 409 -3.10 -36.71 -3.13
N ASP A 410 -1.89 -37.18 -3.06
CA ASP A 410 -0.88 -37.02 -4.08
C ASP A 410 -0.45 -38.39 -4.61
N TYR A 411 -0.39 -38.50 -5.93
CA TYR A 411 0.09 -39.68 -6.61
C TYR A 411 1.22 -39.28 -7.54
N ALA A 412 2.33 -39.97 -7.49
CA ALA A 412 3.45 -39.77 -8.40
C ALA A 412 4.12 -41.11 -8.72
N ARG A 413 4.26 -41.41 -10.02
CA ARG A 413 4.92 -42.64 -10.47
C ARG A 413 5.51 -42.51 -11.86
N THR A 414 6.65 -43.16 -12.07
CA THR A 414 7.27 -43.31 -13.39
C THR A 414 7.02 -44.71 -13.90
N PHE A 415 6.47 -44.81 -15.12
CA PHE A 415 6.24 -46.08 -15.82
C PHE A 415 7.22 -46.22 -16.98
N ALA A 416 7.67 -47.43 -17.25
CA ALA A 416 8.55 -47.77 -18.37
C ALA A 416 9.77 -46.83 -18.52
N LYS A 417 10.26 -46.25 -17.43
CA LYS A 417 11.37 -45.29 -17.36
C LYS A 417 11.12 -43.90 -17.99
N TYR A 418 10.09 -43.74 -18.82
CA TYR A 418 9.88 -42.55 -19.63
C TYR A 418 8.56 -41.81 -19.33
N HIS A 419 7.57 -42.50 -18.80
CA HIS A 419 6.25 -41.95 -18.57
C HIS A 419 6.11 -41.50 -17.12
N ASN A 420 6.17 -40.18 -16.88
CA ASN A 420 6.02 -39.63 -15.55
C ASN A 420 4.60 -39.12 -15.37
N VAL A 421 3.90 -39.65 -14.40
CA VAL A 421 2.52 -39.29 -14.06
C VAL A 421 2.50 -38.74 -12.64
N ALA A 422 1.82 -37.63 -12.44
CA ALA A 422 1.51 -37.09 -11.12
C ALA A 422 0.07 -36.61 -11.09
N ALA A 423 -0.58 -36.77 -9.95
CA ALA A 423 -1.92 -36.29 -9.73
C ALA A 423 -2.07 -35.77 -8.30
N THR A 424 -2.83 -34.76 -8.12
CA THR A 424 -3.19 -34.19 -6.82
C THR A 424 -4.69 -34.01 -6.77
N PHE A 425 -5.32 -34.49 -5.72
CA PHE A 425 -6.70 -34.19 -5.38
C PHE A 425 -6.72 -33.51 -4.01
N ILE A 426 -7.25 -32.31 -3.91
CA ILE A 426 -7.23 -31.48 -2.69
C ILE A 426 -8.60 -30.96 -2.36
N GLY A 427 -9.00 -31.09 -1.09
CA GLY A 427 -10.06 -30.32 -0.47
C GLY A 427 -9.42 -29.28 0.45
N TRP A 428 -9.75 -28.03 0.26
CA TRP A 428 -9.18 -26.91 1.01
C TRP A 428 -10.27 -25.93 1.40
N GLY A 429 -10.22 -25.46 2.63
CA GLY A 429 -11.18 -24.48 3.11
C GLY A 429 -10.62 -23.66 4.26
N TYR A 430 -11.21 -22.50 4.46
CA TYR A 430 -10.91 -21.61 5.59
C TYR A 430 -12.17 -20.90 6.07
N GLN A 431 -12.12 -20.45 7.32
CA GLN A 431 -13.12 -19.58 7.91
C GLN A 431 -12.41 -18.47 8.68
N THR A 432 -12.76 -17.22 8.41
CA THR A 432 -12.27 -16.05 9.13
C THR A 432 -13.42 -15.42 9.90
N GLN A 433 -13.18 -15.06 11.16
CA GLN A 433 -14.07 -14.34 12.02
C GLN A 433 -13.33 -13.12 12.57
N ASN A 434 -13.91 -11.93 12.37
CA ASN A 434 -13.36 -10.67 12.88
C ASN A 434 -14.26 -10.16 14.00
N SER A 435 -13.65 -9.43 14.94
CA SER A 435 -14.45 -8.62 15.86
C SER A 435 -15.17 -7.56 15.04
N ALA A 436 -16.43 -7.43 15.30
CA ALA A 436 -17.25 -6.45 14.64
C ALA A 436 -16.78 -5.03 15.00
N ASP A 437 -16.75 -4.11 14.03
CA ASP A 437 -16.52 -2.69 14.24
C ASP A 437 -17.74 -2.05 14.92
N GLU A 438 -17.58 -0.96 15.68
CA GLU A 438 -18.64 -0.32 16.48
C GLU A 438 -19.85 0.17 15.67
N ASN A 439 -19.76 0.21 14.36
CA ASN A 439 -20.81 0.66 13.45
C ASN A 439 -21.59 -0.47 12.78
N HIS A 440 -21.81 -1.59 13.47
CA HIS A 440 -22.35 -2.82 12.91
C HIS A 440 -23.68 -2.65 12.19
N GLU A 441 -23.62 -2.82 10.91
CA GLU A 441 -24.76 -3.22 10.12
C GLU A 441 -24.83 -4.76 10.09
N SER A 442 -26.04 -5.30 10.05
CA SER A 442 -26.32 -6.73 10.20
C SER A 442 -25.59 -7.69 9.24
N SER A 443 -24.94 -7.16 8.20
CA SER A 443 -24.11 -7.91 7.26
C SER A 443 -22.72 -8.29 7.81
N ASP A 444 -22.22 -7.60 8.83
CA ASP A 444 -20.87 -7.79 9.38
C ASP A 444 -20.75 -9.05 10.24
N TYR A 445 -21.88 -9.69 10.55
CA TYR A 445 -21.94 -10.94 11.31
C TYR A 445 -21.57 -12.19 10.52
N HIS A 446 -21.38 -12.07 9.21
CA HIS A 446 -21.07 -13.24 8.39
C HIS A 446 -19.59 -13.59 8.51
N ARG A 447 -19.36 -14.82 8.99
CA ARG A 447 -18.03 -15.43 8.90
C ARG A 447 -17.67 -15.59 7.43
N THR A 448 -16.55 -15.06 7.04
CA THR A 448 -16.03 -15.29 5.70
C THR A 448 -15.53 -16.73 5.62
N SER A 449 -16.17 -17.53 4.78
CA SER A 449 -15.79 -18.92 4.57
C SER A 449 -15.58 -19.20 3.09
N ASN A 450 -14.64 -20.06 2.80
CA ASN A 450 -14.40 -20.53 1.42
C ASN A 450 -14.05 -22.01 1.47
N VAL A 451 -14.58 -22.76 0.53
CA VAL A 451 -14.26 -24.19 0.33
C VAL A 451 -14.10 -24.44 -1.16
N ASN A 452 -13.06 -25.18 -1.53
CA ASN A 452 -12.87 -25.65 -2.89
C ASN A 452 -12.33 -27.07 -2.92
N LEU A 453 -12.65 -27.73 -4.01
CA LEU A 453 -12.10 -29.05 -4.37
C LEU A 453 -11.27 -28.88 -5.64
N GLY A 454 -10.02 -29.27 -5.60
CA GLY A 454 -9.11 -29.16 -6.72
C GLY A 454 -8.58 -30.49 -7.20
N LEU A 455 -8.37 -30.62 -8.49
CA LEU A 455 -7.74 -31.75 -9.14
C LEU A 455 -6.64 -31.23 -10.06
N ARG A 456 -5.47 -31.83 -9.98
CA ARG A 456 -4.39 -31.65 -10.93
C ARG A 456 -3.91 -33.01 -11.44
N ALA A 457 -3.71 -33.12 -12.74
CA ALA A 457 -3.10 -34.28 -13.37
C ALA A 457 -1.98 -33.78 -14.29
N SER A 458 -0.78 -34.29 -14.07
CA SER A 458 0.41 -33.95 -14.83
C SER A 458 0.99 -35.19 -15.48
N TYR A 459 1.35 -35.06 -16.74
CA TYR A 459 2.03 -36.08 -17.49
C TYR A 459 3.23 -35.50 -18.22
N ASN A 460 4.34 -36.19 -18.19
CA ASN A 460 5.42 -35.90 -19.10
C ASN A 460 6.06 -37.18 -19.66
N TYR A 461 6.46 -37.12 -20.92
CA TYR A 461 7.20 -38.13 -21.60
C TYR A 461 8.68 -37.79 -21.61
N ASN A 462 9.48 -38.53 -20.88
CA ASN A 462 10.95 -38.43 -20.81
C ASN A 462 11.44 -37.00 -20.52
N HIS A 463 10.67 -36.22 -19.75
CA HIS A 463 10.97 -34.80 -19.50
C HIS A 463 11.15 -33.97 -20.79
N LYS A 464 10.45 -34.32 -21.85
CA LYS A 464 10.51 -33.72 -23.18
C LYS A 464 9.20 -33.09 -23.58
N TYR A 465 8.10 -33.80 -23.44
CA TYR A 465 6.75 -33.32 -23.68
C TYR A 465 5.97 -33.32 -22.38
N TYR A 466 5.28 -32.21 -22.11
CA TYR A 466 4.54 -31.99 -20.88
C TYR A 466 3.10 -31.69 -21.18
N ALA A 467 2.20 -32.26 -20.42
CA ALA A 467 0.78 -31.91 -20.40
C ALA A 467 0.32 -31.85 -18.94
N ASP A 468 -0.32 -30.79 -18.56
CA ASP A 468 -0.82 -30.54 -17.23
C ASP A 468 -2.27 -30.06 -17.32
N PHE A 469 -3.14 -30.70 -16.58
CA PHE A 469 -4.52 -30.30 -16.43
C PHE A 469 -4.78 -29.99 -14.96
N SER A 470 -5.38 -28.86 -14.67
CA SER A 470 -5.85 -28.51 -13.34
C SER A 470 -7.28 -28.01 -13.39
N GLY A 471 -8.03 -28.28 -12.35
CA GLY A 471 -9.39 -27.79 -12.23
C GLY A 471 -9.80 -27.69 -10.78
N ALA A 472 -10.64 -26.73 -10.46
CA ALA A 472 -11.22 -26.58 -9.13
C ALA A 472 -12.72 -26.35 -9.21
N VAL A 473 -13.45 -26.99 -8.31
CA VAL A 473 -14.83 -26.63 -8.00
C VAL A 473 -14.79 -25.68 -6.81
N ILE A 474 -15.31 -24.49 -7.00
CA ILE A 474 -15.35 -23.46 -5.99
C ILE A 474 -16.78 -23.17 -5.55
N HIS A 475 -16.93 -22.73 -4.31
CA HIS A 475 -18.21 -22.38 -3.72
C HIS A 475 -18.14 -20.97 -3.14
N SER A 476 -19.17 -20.14 -3.41
CA SER A 476 -19.29 -18.81 -2.81
C SER A 476 -20.69 -18.62 -2.20
N ALA A 477 -20.73 -18.33 -0.90
CA ALA A 477 -21.95 -17.99 -0.20
C ALA A 477 -22.46 -16.56 -0.51
N LYS A 478 -21.66 -15.74 -1.20
CA LYS A 478 -22.04 -14.38 -1.63
C LYS A 478 -23.06 -14.37 -2.77
N LEU A 479 -23.22 -15.48 -3.46
CA LEU A 479 -24.05 -15.60 -4.66
C LEU A 479 -25.42 -16.24 -4.36
N PRO A 480 -26.41 -16.03 -5.26
CA PRO A 480 -27.75 -16.65 -5.11
C PRO A 480 -27.69 -18.17 -5.12
N GLU A 481 -28.65 -18.79 -4.49
CA GLU A 481 -28.83 -20.24 -4.57
C GLU A 481 -28.93 -20.69 -6.04
N GLY A 482 -28.25 -21.77 -6.38
CA GLY A 482 -28.11 -22.23 -7.77
C GLY A 482 -26.97 -21.58 -8.58
N LYS A 483 -26.36 -20.48 -8.09
CA LYS A 483 -25.20 -19.81 -8.72
C LYS A 483 -23.91 -19.90 -7.88
N ARG A 484 -23.97 -20.61 -6.75
CA ARG A 484 -22.88 -20.64 -5.74
C ARG A 484 -21.69 -21.50 -6.12
N ASN A 485 -21.82 -22.39 -7.10
CA ASN A 485 -20.77 -23.32 -7.48
C ASN A 485 -20.31 -23.05 -8.92
N ALA A 486 -19.01 -23.17 -9.15
CA ALA A 486 -18.42 -23.07 -10.48
C ALA A 486 -17.19 -23.97 -10.61
N PHE A 487 -16.92 -24.42 -11.85
CA PHE A 487 -15.73 -25.17 -12.19
C PHE A 487 -14.72 -24.28 -12.93
N SER A 488 -13.47 -24.28 -12.48
CA SER A 488 -12.38 -23.47 -13.00
C SER A 488 -11.33 -24.39 -13.62
N PRO A 489 -11.33 -24.63 -14.94
CA PRO A 489 -10.36 -25.48 -15.62
C PRO A 489 -9.12 -24.74 -16.07
N SER A 490 -7.99 -25.43 -16.15
CA SER A 490 -6.76 -24.97 -16.80
C SER A 490 -6.01 -26.09 -17.49
N VAL A 491 -5.36 -25.78 -18.60
CA VAL A 491 -4.51 -26.70 -19.36
C VAL A 491 -3.17 -26.03 -19.64
N THR A 492 -2.08 -26.75 -19.43
CA THR A 492 -0.73 -26.32 -19.77
C THR A 492 -0.04 -27.38 -20.62
N LEU A 493 0.58 -26.96 -21.71
CA LEU A 493 1.42 -27.80 -22.56
C LEU A 493 2.85 -27.29 -22.52
N GLY A 494 3.82 -28.21 -22.56
CA GLY A 494 5.22 -27.87 -22.57
C GLY A 494 6.03 -28.75 -23.53
N TRP A 495 7.06 -28.14 -24.08
CA TRP A 495 7.99 -28.85 -24.96
C TRP A 495 9.41 -28.42 -24.62
N ARG A 496 10.21 -29.37 -24.19
CA ARG A 496 11.66 -29.17 -23.99
C ARG A 496 12.39 -29.45 -25.29
N ILE A 497 12.56 -28.40 -26.09
CA ILE A 497 13.13 -28.45 -27.44
C ILE A 497 14.58 -28.95 -27.40
N SER A 498 15.32 -28.58 -26.35
CA SER A 498 16.73 -28.95 -26.19
C SER A 498 16.97 -30.48 -26.15
N LYS A 499 15.93 -31.29 -25.85
CA LYS A 499 16.00 -32.74 -25.86
C LYS A 499 15.67 -33.38 -27.23
N GLU A 500 15.42 -32.54 -28.23
CA GLU A 500 15.21 -33.09 -29.60
C GLU A 500 16.54 -33.40 -30.29
N LYS A 501 16.51 -34.44 -31.16
CA LYS A 501 17.70 -34.87 -31.90
C LYS A 501 18.30 -33.76 -32.75
N PHE A 502 17.47 -32.90 -33.35
CA PHE A 502 17.96 -31.79 -34.18
C PHE A 502 18.69 -30.71 -33.39
N MET A 503 18.57 -30.70 -32.03
CA MET A 503 19.28 -29.79 -31.14
C MET A 503 20.63 -30.31 -30.65
N GLU A 504 20.96 -31.57 -30.87
CA GLU A 504 22.22 -32.15 -30.35
C GLU A 504 23.49 -31.42 -30.78
N ASN A 505 23.46 -30.76 -31.94
CA ASN A 505 24.58 -30.00 -32.47
C ASN A 505 24.58 -28.53 -32.10
N VAL A 506 23.55 -28.06 -31.40
CA VAL A 506 23.41 -26.64 -30.97
C VAL A 506 24.04 -26.48 -29.58
N LYS A 507 25.37 -26.33 -29.55
CA LYS A 507 26.17 -26.40 -28.31
C LYS A 507 26.02 -25.21 -27.39
N PHE A 508 25.50 -24.07 -27.85
CA PHE A 508 25.33 -22.87 -27.04
C PHE A 508 24.02 -22.88 -26.24
N ILE A 509 23.10 -23.78 -26.54
CA ILE A 509 21.87 -23.99 -25.80
C ILE A 509 22.01 -25.19 -24.89
N ASP A 510 22.07 -24.98 -23.59
CA ASP A 510 22.15 -26.05 -22.59
C ASP A 510 20.77 -26.65 -22.28
N ASP A 511 19.77 -25.80 -22.19
CA ASP A 511 18.37 -26.20 -22.01
C ASP A 511 17.45 -25.15 -22.67
N LEU A 512 16.37 -25.60 -23.25
CA LEU A 512 15.33 -24.77 -23.86
C LEU A 512 13.99 -25.47 -23.74
N LYS A 513 13.07 -24.82 -23.02
CA LYS A 513 11.69 -25.27 -22.84
C LYS A 513 10.72 -24.13 -23.15
N ILE A 514 9.70 -24.43 -23.93
CA ILE A 514 8.56 -23.55 -24.17
C ILE A 514 7.31 -24.13 -23.54
N THR A 515 6.45 -23.26 -23.04
CA THR A 515 5.18 -23.63 -22.42
C THR A 515 4.06 -22.72 -22.89
N ALA A 516 2.86 -23.24 -22.92
CA ALA A 516 1.66 -22.47 -23.17
C ALA A 516 0.54 -22.95 -22.26
N SER A 517 -0.26 -22.06 -21.73
CA SER A 517 -1.39 -22.41 -20.87
C SER A 517 -2.61 -21.57 -21.18
N TYR A 518 -3.77 -22.17 -20.93
CA TYR A 518 -5.06 -21.51 -20.94
C TYR A 518 -5.83 -21.90 -19.67
N ALA A 519 -6.46 -20.92 -19.05
CA ALA A 519 -7.26 -21.11 -17.86
C ALA A 519 -8.52 -20.24 -17.88
N ASN A 520 -9.59 -20.75 -17.27
CA ASN A 520 -10.81 -20.00 -17.01
C ASN A 520 -11.13 -20.11 -15.51
N LEU A 521 -10.72 -19.11 -14.75
CA LEU A 521 -10.79 -19.12 -13.30
C LEU A 521 -11.98 -18.27 -12.84
N HIS A 522 -12.84 -18.87 -11.99
CA HIS A 522 -13.95 -18.18 -11.36
C HIS A 522 -13.53 -17.62 -10.00
N GLN A 523 -14.06 -16.47 -9.62
CA GLN A 523 -13.72 -15.81 -8.36
C GLN A 523 -14.87 -14.94 -7.84
N ASP A 524 -14.83 -14.67 -6.54
CA ASP A 524 -15.74 -13.80 -5.81
C ASP A 524 -15.02 -12.69 -5.02
N LEU A 525 -13.73 -12.48 -5.29
CA LEU A 525 -12.91 -11.49 -4.59
C LEU A 525 -13.38 -10.06 -4.81
N ASP A 526 -13.86 -9.76 -6.02
CA ASP A 526 -14.37 -8.45 -6.39
C ASP A 526 -15.89 -8.32 -6.10
N ILE A 527 -16.50 -9.32 -5.45
CA ILE A 527 -17.84 -9.23 -4.86
C ILE A 527 -17.64 -8.81 -3.41
N THR A 528 -17.85 -7.52 -3.13
CA THR A 528 -17.44 -6.88 -1.89
C THR A 528 -18.29 -7.28 -0.69
N ASP A 529 -19.55 -7.69 -0.91
CA ASP A 529 -20.49 -7.90 0.16
C ASP A 529 -21.39 -9.12 -0.08
N TYR A 530 -22.02 -9.60 0.98
CA TYR A 530 -23.03 -10.64 0.93
C TYR A 530 -24.38 -10.06 0.49
N TYR A 531 -25.21 -10.90 -0.11
CA TYR A 531 -26.60 -10.56 -0.50
C TYR A 531 -26.75 -9.39 -1.48
N LEU A 532 -25.71 -9.03 -2.26
CA LEU A 532 -25.82 -8.00 -3.28
C LEU A 532 -26.91 -8.31 -4.34
N TYR A 533 -27.29 -9.56 -4.46
CA TYR A 533 -28.36 -10.02 -5.35
C TYR A 533 -29.79 -9.77 -4.81
N LYS A 534 -29.92 -9.32 -3.54
CA LYS A 534 -31.23 -9.02 -2.92
C LYS A 534 -31.43 -7.52 -2.79
N GLY A 535 -32.63 -7.05 -3.12
CA GLY A 535 -33.05 -5.69 -2.84
C GLY A 535 -33.09 -5.40 -1.34
N THR A 536 -32.61 -4.25 -0.94
CA THR A 536 -32.56 -3.84 0.45
C THR A 536 -32.98 -2.39 0.62
N PHE A 537 -33.48 -2.08 1.82
CA PHE A 537 -33.90 -0.75 2.21
C PHE A 537 -33.19 -0.34 3.50
N SER A 538 -32.81 0.93 3.58
CA SER A 538 -32.29 1.52 4.81
C SER A 538 -33.44 1.94 5.71
N LYS A 539 -33.30 1.68 7.02
CA LYS A 539 -34.19 2.20 8.04
C LYS A 539 -33.75 3.53 8.64
N ARG A 540 -32.57 4.03 8.21
CA ARG A 540 -32.06 5.28 8.76
C ARG A 540 -32.93 6.45 8.38
N THR A 541 -33.12 7.37 9.31
CA THR A 541 -33.76 8.66 9.06
C THR A 541 -32.88 9.52 8.15
N ASN A 542 -33.51 10.35 7.32
CA ASN A 542 -32.86 11.28 6.42
C ASN A 542 -32.16 10.68 5.19
N GLU A 543 -32.45 9.43 4.82
CA GLU A 543 -31.85 8.79 3.64
C GLU A 543 -32.78 8.65 2.44
N GLY A 544 -34.08 8.55 2.64
CA GLY A 544 -35.08 8.50 1.57
C GLY A 544 -35.64 9.87 1.18
N PHE A 545 -36.88 9.89 0.76
CA PHE A 545 -37.57 11.14 0.47
C PHE A 545 -38.24 11.67 1.73
N TYR A 546 -38.17 12.98 1.95
CA TYR A 546 -38.97 13.65 2.95
C TYR A 546 -40.36 13.86 2.39
N VAL A 547 -41.36 13.25 3.04
CA VAL A 547 -42.79 13.38 2.68
C VAL A 547 -43.46 14.25 3.70
N GLN A 548 -44.09 15.35 3.26
CA GLN A 548 -44.88 16.24 4.09
C GLN A 548 -46.35 16.16 3.68
N TRP A 549 -47.25 16.21 4.63
CA TRP A 549 -48.65 16.23 4.34
C TRP A 549 -49.05 17.55 3.63
N HIS A 550 -50.05 17.49 2.78
CA HIS A 550 -50.54 18.64 2.02
C HIS A 550 -50.95 19.85 2.88
N ASP A 551 -51.41 19.59 4.10
CA ASP A 551 -51.80 20.63 5.05
C ASP A 551 -50.60 21.28 5.80
N GLY A 552 -49.36 20.90 5.47
CA GLY A 552 -48.15 21.40 6.12
C GLY A 552 -47.85 20.79 7.47
N THR A 553 -48.62 19.78 7.91
CA THR A 553 -48.32 19.04 9.14
C THR A 553 -47.05 18.20 8.99
N ALA A 554 -46.50 17.81 10.15
CA ALA A 554 -45.22 17.12 10.21
C ALA A 554 -45.15 15.91 9.24
N GLY A 555 -44.16 15.92 8.42
CA GLY A 555 -43.82 14.82 7.53
C GLY A 555 -42.83 13.86 8.14
N GLY A 556 -42.36 12.96 7.32
CA GLY A 556 -41.37 11.97 7.69
C GLY A 556 -40.50 11.55 6.51
N TRP A 557 -39.39 10.93 6.80
CA TRP A 557 -38.52 10.36 5.79
C TRP A 557 -38.98 8.96 5.42
N THR A 558 -39.03 8.68 4.11
CA THR A 558 -39.26 7.32 3.61
C THR A 558 -37.98 6.49 3.75
N PRO A 559 -38.09 5.15 3.86
CA PRO A 559 -36.91 4.29 3.71
C PRO A 559 -36.25 4.52 2.33
N ALA A 560 -34.94 4.48 2.28
CA ALA A 560 -34.21 4.53 1.03
C ALA A 560 -33.98 3.13 0.48
N SER A 561 -34.31 2.90 -0.78
CA SER A 561 -33.88 1.70 -1.49
C SER A 561 -32.37 1.77 -1.78
N LYS A 562 -31.65 0.70 -1.48
CA LYS A 562 -30.20 0.64 -1.71
C LYS A 562 -29.85 -0.10 -3.01
N ARG A 563 -30.68 -0.97 -3.47
CA ARG A 563 -30.54 -1.74 -4.72
C ARG A 563 -31.79 -2.52 -5.05
N GLY A 564 -31.89 -2.90 -6.33
CA GLY A 564 -32.89 -3.86 -6.81
C GLY A 564 -32.40 -5.31 -6.68
N ASP A 565 -33.30 -6.26 -6.90
CA ASP A 565 -32.99 -7.69 -6.95
C ASP A 565 -32.29 -8.10 -8.23
N ASN A 566 -31.32 -8.99 -8.13
CA ASN A 566 -30.77 -9.72 -9.27
C ASN A 566 -30.50 -11.19 -8.92
N PRO A 567 -31.44 -12.09 -9.18
CA PRO A 567 -31.26 -13.52 -8.90
C PRO A 567 -30.22 -14.20 -9.81
N ASN A 568 -29.76 -13.52 -10.85
CA ASN A 568 -28.80 -14.02 -11.84
C ASN A 568 -27.35 -13.57 -11.56
N LEU A 569 -27.11 -12.89 -10.46
CA LEU A 569 -25.74 -12.49 -10.09
C LEU A 569 -24.85 -13.73 -9.98
N GLY A 570 -23.71 -13.71 -10.67
CA GLY A 570 -22.80 -14.83 -10.79
C GLY A 570 -21.35 -14.49 -10.46
N PHE A 571 -20.51 -15.50 -10.60
CA PHE A 571 -19.07 -15.36 -10.45
C PHE A 571 -18.47 -14.39 -11.46
N ILE A 572 -17.41 -13.74 -11.05
CA ILE A 572 -16.49 -13.02 -11.93
C ILE A 572 -15.49 -14.04 -12.47
N THR A 573 -15.11 -13.93 -13.73
CA THR A 573 -14.21 -14.88 -14.37
C THR A 573 -12.91 -14.20 -14.79
N ARG A 574 -11.80 -14.95 -14.69
CA ARG A 574 -10.51 -14.60 -15.27
C ARG A 574 -10.17 -15.63 -16.34
N GLU A 575 -10.27 -15.22 -17.58
CA GLU A 575 -9.73 -15.99 -18.71
C GLU A 575 -8.29 -15.58 -18.93
N GLU A 576 -7.38 -16.55 -19.01
CA GLU A 576 -5.96 -16.27 -19.18
C GLU A 576 -5.33 -17.15 -20.23
N PHE A 577 -4.58 -16.51 -21.11
CA PHE A 577 -3.63 -17.16 -21.99
C PHE A 577 -2.20 -16.76 -21.55
N ARG A 578 -1.31 -17.74 -21.45
CA ARG A 578 0.10 -17.53 -21.18
C ARG A 578 0.98 -18.33 -22.12
N ALA A 579 2.07 -17.73 -22.58
CA ALA A 579 3.17 -18.44 -23.25
C ALA A 579 4.47 -18.12 -22.50
N GLY A 580 5.28 -19.14 -22.25
CA GLY A 580 6.51 -19.00 -21.49
C GLY A 580 7.70 -19.65 -22.17
N ILE A 581 8.88 -19.14 -21.86
CA ILE A 581 10.16 -19.69 -22.29
C ILE A 581 11.11 -19.78 -21.10
N ASP A 582 11.77 -20.93 -20.95
CA ASP A 582 12.88 -21.14 -20.03
C ASP A 582 14.08 -21.56 -20.84
N ALA A 583 15.16 -20.80 -20.76
CA ALA A 583 16.39 -21.09 -21.47
C ALA A 583 17.61 -21.01 -20.56
N THR A 584 18.55 -21.92 -20.77
CA THR A 584 19.89 -21.87 -20.17
C THR A 584 20.88 -21.96 -21.32
N LEU A 585 21.77 -20.99 -21.39
CA LEU A 585 22.67 -20.79 -22.55
C LEU A 585 24.12 -20.67 -22.12
N PHE A 586 25.03 -20.97 -23.07
CA PHE A 586 26.46 -20.72 -22.97
C PHE A 586 27.14 -21.39 -21.77
N ASN A 587 26.98 -22.71 -21.63
CA ASN A 587 27.47 -23.48 -20.48
C ASN A 587 26.99 -22.97 -19.14
N ARG A 588 25.65 -22.68 -19.04
CA ARG A 588 24.98 -22.14 -17.87
C ARG A 588 25.41 -20.72 -17.47
N LEU A 589 26.04 -19.99 -18.38
CA LEU A 589 26.36 -18.59 -18.14
C LEU A 589 25.11 -17.73 -17.98
N LEU A 590 24.12 -17.94 -18.86
CA LEU A 590 22.92 -17.11 -18.93
C LEU A 590 21.68 -17.99 -18.73
N LYS A 591 20.85 -17.60 -17.77
CA LYS A 591 19.51 -18.16 -17.55
C LYS A 591 18.47 -17.12 -17.91
N ILE A 592 17.45 -17.53 -18.66
CA ILE A 592 16.37 -16.69 -19.13
C ILE A 592 15.06 -17.35 -18.74
N ASN A 593 14.17 -16.61 -18.09
CA ASN A 593 12.76 -16.94 -17.94
C ASN A 593 11.95 -15.77 -18.44
N ALA A 594 10.98 -16.01 -19.31
CA ALA A 594 10.11 -14.98 -19.82
C ALA A 594 8.70 -15.52 -20.04
N ASN A 595 7.70 -14.69 -19.78
CA ASN A 595 6.30 -15.04 -19.96
C ASN A 595 5.55 -13.89 -20.63
N TYR A 596 4.78 -14.22 -21.64
CA TYR A 596 3.70 -13.38 -22.13
C TYR A 596 2.40 -13.80 -21.47
N PHE A 597 1.59 -12.85 -21.03
CA PHE A 597 0.28 -13.12 -20.47
C PHE A 597 -0.78 -12.17 -21.01
N ARG A 598 -1.99 -12.68 -21.13
CA ARG A 598 -3.19 -11.90 -21.39
C ARG A 598 -4.30 -12.44 -20.50
N GLN A 599 -4.88 -11.55 -19.71
CA GLN A 599 -5.94 -11.85 -18.76
C GLN A 599 -7.16 -10.99 -19.11
N ASP A 600 -8.29 -11.60 -19.33
CA ASP A 600 -9.58 -10.93 -19.46
C ASP A 600 -10.42 -11.26 -18.22
N THR A 601 -10.73 -10.25 -17.43
CA THR A 601 -11.63 -10.36 -16.28
C THR A 601 -13.01 -9.92 -16.71
N LYS A 602 -13.99 -10.83 -16.65
CA LYS A 602 -15.35 -10.63 -17.11
C LYS A 602 -16.35 -10.73 -15.99
N GLY A 603 -17.43 -9.99 -16.11
CA GLY A 603 -18.52 -10.03 -15.16
C GLY A 603 -18.24 -9.26 -13.86
N LEU A 604 -17.35 -8.27 -13.89
CA LEU A 604 -17.17 -7.35 -12.78
C LEU A 604 -18.47 -6.64 -12.48
N LEU A 605 -18.77 -6.45 -11.19
CA LEU A 605 -20.04 -5.90 -10.78
C LEU A 605 -20.12 -4.40 -11.05
N THR A 606 -21.28 -3.99 -11.55
CA THR A 606 -21.69 -2.58 -11.59
C THR A 606 -23.15 -2.46 -11.18
N GLN A 607 -23.49 -1.35 -10.56
CA GLN A 607 -24.86 -0.94 -10.33
C GLN A 607 -25.21 0.03 -11.46
N GLY A 608 -25.79 -0.51 -12.54
CA GLY A 608 -25.96 0.17 -13.82
C GLY A 608 -26.78 1.46 -13.67
N SER A 609 -26.16 2.59 -14.01
CA SER A 609 -26.77 3.91 -13.79
C SER A 609 -26.72 4.85 -14.99
N SER A 610 -25.94 4.52 -16.02
CA SER A 610 -25.72 5.45 -17.12
C SER A 610 -26.37 5.03 -18.43
N SER A 611 -26.23 3.77 -18.83
CA SER A 611 -26.75 3.32 -20.13
C SER A 611 -27.63 2.07 -20.07
N ILE A 612 -27.56 1.31 -18.96
CA ILE A 612 -28.23 0.01 -18.85
C ILE A 612 -29.65 0.15 -18.34
N TYR A 613 -29.85 1.02 -17.35
CA TYR A 613 -31.15 1.27 -16.74
C TYR A 613 -31.62 2.70 -16.97
N PRO A 614 -32.93 2.94 -17.08
CA PRO A 614 -33.45 4.31 -17.12
C PRO A 614 -33.12 5.10 -15.88
N SER A 615 -32.85 6.38 -16.02
CA SER A 615 -32.42 7.26 -14.92
C SER A 615 -33.41 7.32 -13.74
N TYR A 616 -34.69 7.06 -13.98
CA TYR A 616 -35.71 7.06 -12.93
C TYR A 616 -35.60 5.87 -11.96
N PHE A 617 -34.78 4.85 -12.25
CA PHE A 617 -34.42 3.82 -11.26
C PHE A 617 -33.53 4.35 -10.14
N ALA A 618 -32.79 5.43 -10.39
CA ALA A 618 -32.10 6.19 -9.36
C ALA A 618 -33.00 7.33 -8.88
N LEU A 619 -33.67 7.12 -7.76
CA LEU A 619 -34.67 8.07 -7.26
C LEU A 619 -34.04 9.34 -6.67
N SER A 620 -32.88 9.20 -6.04
CA SER A 620 -32.08 10.29 -5.47
C SER A 620 -30.63 9.84 -5.30
N SER A 621 -29.77 10.72 -4.80
CA SER A 621 -28.37 10.37 -4.50
C SER A 621 -28.23 9.22 -3.48
N ASN A 622 -29.24 9.00 -2.65
CA ASN A 622 -29.23 8.01 -1.58
C ASN A 622 -30.21 6.85 -1.79
N SER A 623 -31.02 6.87 -2.84
CA SER A 623 -32.07 5.86 -3.06
C SER A 623 -32.10 5.42 -4.54
N THR A 624 -31.88 4.12 -4.77
CA THR A 624 -31.89 3.54 -6.11
C THR A 624 -32.50 2.14 -6.10
N PHE A 625 -33.20 1.79 -7.19
CA PHE A 625 -33.67 0.43 -7.47
C PHE A 625 -32.80 -0.33 -8.47
N MET A 626 -31.66 0.25 -8.87
CA MET A 626 -30.75 -0.41 -9.78
C MET A 626 -30.10 -1.63 -9.11
N PRO A 627 -30.16 -2.81 -9.73
CA PRO A 627 -29.52 -4.00 -9.20
C PRO A 627 -28.03 -3.99 -9.49
N TRP A 628 -27.26 -4.75 -8.69
CA TRP A 628 -25.91 -5.13 -9.04
C TRP A 628 -25.93 -6.21 -10.15
N ILE A 629 -25.16 -6.02 -11.20
CA ILE A 629 -25.06 -6.93 -12.33
C ILE A 629 -23.61 -7.23 -12.69
N ASN A 630 -23.37 -8.39 -13.28
CA ASN A 630 -22.11 -8.76 -13.89
C ASN A 630 -22.01 -8.12 -15.28
N TYR A 631 -21.24 -7.05 -15.41
CA TYR A 631 -21.22 -6.27 -16.64
C TYR A 631 -19.84 -5.85 -17.10
N ASN A 632 -19.04 -5.23 -16.24
CA ASN A 632 -17.74 -4.65 -16.62
C ASN A 632 -16.73 -5.75 -16.99
N GLU A 633 -15.88 -5.41 -17.94
CA GLU A 633 -14.80 -6.28 -18.39
C GLU A 633 -13.49 -5.52 -18.48
N ASP A 634 -12.42 -6.13 -17.98
CA ASP A 634 -11.06 -5.60 -17.95
C ASP A 634 -10.11 -6.55 -18.63
N ARG A 635 -9.12 -5.99 -19.33
CA ARG A 635 -7.98 -6.75 -19.85
C ARG A 635 -6.69 -6.28 -19.19
N ARG A 636 -5.86 -7.23 -18.83
CA ARG A 636 -4.48 -7.01 -18.46
C ARG A 636 -3.60 -7.88 -19.32
N SER A 637 -2.54 -7.31 -19.86
CA SER A 637 -1.60 -8.04 -20.70
C SER A 637 -0.20 -7.54 -20.46
N GLY A 638 0.77 -8.36 -20.75
CA GLY A 638 2.15 -7.97 -20.58
C GLY A 638 3.13 -9.08 -20.87
N PHE A 639 4.35 -8.72 -20.61
CA PHE A 639 5.51 -9.58 -20.77
C PHE A 639 6.43 -9.39 -19.59
N ASP A 640 6.69 -10.46 -18.83
CA ASP A 640 7.68 -10.44 -17.77
C ASP A 640 8.93 -11.24 -18.18
N PHE A 641 10.04 -10.90 -17.59
CA PHE A 641 11.31 -11.58 -17.85
C PHE A 641 12.22 -11.55 -16.63
N SER A 642 13.09 -12.55 -16.56
CA SER A 642 14.19 -12.63 -15.62
C SER A 642 15.42 -13.16 -16.36
N LEU A 643 16.51 -12.40 -16.27
CA LEU A 643 17.82 -12.77 -16.81
C LEU A 643 18.79 -12.89 -15.65
N SER A 644 19.57 -13.96 -15.63
CA SER A 644 20.62 -14.15 -14.65
C SER A 644 21.87 -14.65 -15.34
N ALA A 645 22.98 -13.96 -15.10
CA ALA A 645 24.29 -14.34 -15.59
C ALA A 645 25.25 -14.59 -14.42
N ASN A 646 25.98 -15.70 -14.45
CA ASN A 646 27.01 -16.00 -13.48
C ASN A 646 28.30 -16.36 -14.19
N LYS A 647 29.42 -15.74 -13.81
CA LYS A 647 30.74 -16.03 -14.35
C LYS A 647 31.83 -15.86 -13.29
N LYS A 648 32.78 -16.77 -13.31
CA LYS A 648 33.99 -16.70 -12.52
C LYS A 648 35.14 -16.10 -13.33
N PHE A 649 35.85 -15.13 -12.76
CA PHE A 649 37.02 -14.47 -13.28
C PHE A 649 38.17 -14.60 -12.27
N GLY A 650 38.98 -15.62 -12.37
CA GLY A 650 39.99 -15.93 -11.37
C GLY A 650 39.31 -16.19 -10.00
N ASP A 651 39.68 -15.39 -8.98
CA ASP A 651 39.10 -15.49 -7.64
C ASP A 651 37.75 -14.77 -7.48
N PHE A 652 37.29 -14.08 -8.51
CA PHE A 652 36.00 -13.37 -8.49
C PHE A 652 34.88 -14.26 -9.01
N ASP A 653 33.78 -14.36 -8.25
CA ASP A 653 32.53 -14.97 -8.71
C ASP A 653 31.47 -13.86 -8.80
N VAL A 654 31.04 -13.56 -10.03
CA VAL A 654 30.14 -12.45 -10.33
C VAL A 654 28.80 -12.99 -10.81
N THR A 655 27.72 -12.57 -10.15
CA THR A 655 26.34 -12.85 -10.55
C THR A 655 25.62 -11.54 -10.80
N LEU A 656 25.03 -11.41 -11.98
CA LEU A 656 24.21 -10.27 -12.37
C LEU A 656 22.79 -10.74 -12.67
N GLY A 657 21.80 -10.13 -12.04
CA GLY A 657 20.39 -10.35 -12.33
C GLY A 657 19.73 -9.10 -12.89
N PHE A 658 18.93 -9.30 -13.94
CA PHE A 658 18.07 -8.27 -14.51
C PHE A 658 16.68 -8.86 -14.73
N ASN A 659 15.66 -8.19 -14.23
CA ASN A 659 14.28 -8.63 -14.38
C ASN A 659 13.40 -7.44 -14.70
N GLY A 660 12.20 -7.70 -15.17
CA GLY A 660 11.25 -6.64 -15.43
C GLY A 660 9.92 -7.13 -15.96
N MET A 661 9.06 -6.16 -16.22
CA MET A 661 7.76 -6.39 -16.82
C MET A 661 7.35 -5.19 -17.68
N VAL A 662 6.87 -5.48 -18.87
CA VAL A 662 6.08 -4.55 -19.68
C VAL A 662 4.61 -4.87 -19.42
N TYR A 663 3.84 -3.89 -18.98
CA TYR A 663 2.46 -4.08 -18.55
C TYR A 663 1.52 -3.13 -19.27
N SER A 664 0.35 -3.61 -19.61
CA SER A 664 -0.74 -2.86 -20.23
C SER A 664 -2.09 -3.30 -19.67
N SER A 665 -2.99 -2.36 -19.54
CA SER A 665 -4.36 -2.63 -19.13
C SER A 665 -5.36 -1.90 -20.03
N GLU A 666 -6.58 -2.43 -20.13
CA GLU A 666 -7.64 -1.86 -20.96
C GLU A 666 -9.00 -2.18 -20.36
N ALA A 667 -9.88 -1.18 -20.32
CA ALA A 667 -11.29 -1.39 -20.04
C ALA A 667 -11.99 -1.87 -21.32
N LEU A 668 -12.49 -3.11 -21.33
CA LEU A 668 -13.16 -3.70 -22.49
C LEU A 668 -14.64 -3.34 -22.53
N LYS A 669 -15.26 -3.21 -21.35
CA LYS A 669 -16.70 -2.94 -21.23
C LYS A 669 -16.98 -2.14 -19.97
N ARG A 670 -17.75 -1.06 -20.14
CA ARG A 670 -18.18 -0.16 -19.06
C ARG A 670 -19.63 0.29 -19.28
N ASP A 671 -20.31 0.57 -18.19
CA ASP A 671 -21.60 1.26 -18.20
C ASP A 671 -21.34 2.78 -18.22
N GLU A 672 -21.37 3.38 -19.40
CA GLU A 672 -21.00 4.77 -19.63
C GLU A 672 -21.91 5.41 -20.66
N LEU A 673 -22.18 6.69 -20.48
CA LEU A 673 -22.84 7.54 -21.47
C LEU A 673 -22.26 8.95 -21.36
N TYR A 674 -21.57 9.38 -22.40
CA TYR A 674 -20.93 10.69 -22.49
C TYR A 674 -21.27 11.35 -23.82
N ASP A 675 -21.17 12.67 -23.85
CA ASP A 675 -21.42 13.45 -25.07
C ASP A 675 -20.28 13.31 -26.09
N GLU A 676 -19.04 13.17 -25.60
CA GLU A 676 -17.82 13.16 -26.42
C GLU A 676 -17.14 11.78 -26.39
N ASP A 677 -16.65 11.32 -27.52
CA ASP A 677 -16.00 10.01 -27.65
C ASP A 677 -14.76 9.86 -26.76
N TYR A 678 -13.99 10.93 -26.54
CA TYR A 678 -12.78 10.90 -25.70
C TYR A 678 -13.05 10.79 -24.21
N GLN A 679 -14.29 10.97 -23.76
CA GLN A 679 -14.69 10.81 -22.35
C GLN A 679 -14.87 9.34 -21.96
N TYR A 680 -15.12 8.46 -22.94
CA TYR A 680 -15.33 7.04 -22.68
C TYR A 680 -14.09 6.37 -22.13
N ARG A 681 -14.25 5.54 -21.09
CA ARG A 681 -13.20 4.74 -20.47
C ARG A 681 -12.90 3.47 -21.26
N LYS A 682 -13.90 2.94 -21.95
CA LYS A 682 -13.74 1.77 -22.83
C LYS A 682 -12.62 1.99 -23.84
N GLY A 683 -11.74 0.99 -23.96
CA GLY A 683 -10.57 1.06 -24.84
C GLY A 683 -9.35 1.78 -24.24
N ARG A 684 -9.45 2.29 -23.00
CA ARG A 684 -8.37 2.99 -22.30
C ARG A 684 -7.82 2.17 -21.16
N ALA A 685 -6.62 2.53 -20.69
CA ALA A 685 -6.01 1.89 -19.53
C ALA A 685 -6.91 1.99 -18.28
N LEU A 686 -6.89 0.97 -17.46
CA LEU A 686 -7.65 0.93 -16.21
C LEU A 686 -7.22 2.04 -15.23
N ASP A 687 -5.98 2.44 -15.31
CA ASP A 687 -5.34 3.48 -14.51
C ASP A 687 -5.08 4.78 -15.31
N ALA A 688 -5.87 5.01 -16.34
CA ALA A 688 -5.79 6.26 -17.11
C ALA A 688 -6.06 7.46 -16.22
N SER A 689 -5.18 8.46 -16.30
CA SER A 689 -5.31 9.74 -15.62
C SER A 689 -5.91 10.77 -16.56
N TYR A 690 -6.91 11.49 -16.08
CA TYR A 690 -7.65 12.50 -16.85
C TYR A 690 -7.42 13.88 -16.28
N GLY A 691 -7.46 14.87 -17.12
CA GLY A 691 -7.32 16.26 -16.74
C GLY A 691 -7.37 17.20 -17.93
N TYR A 692 -7.06 18.45 -17.66
CA TYR A 692 -7.09 19.52 -18.63
C TYR A 692 -5.74 19.70 -19.32
N VAL A 693 -5.77 20.10 -20.60
CA VAL A 693 -4.55 20.52 -21.30
C VAL A 693 -4.32 21.98 -21.02
N CYS A 694 -3.18 22.30 -20.37
CA CYS A 694 -2.79 23.67 -20.07
C CYS A 694 -2.01 24.27 -21.23
N GLU A 695 -2.43 25.46 -21.69
CA GLU A 695 -1.78 26.24 -22.76
C GLU A 695 -0.84 27.33 -22.23
N GLY A 696 -0.66 27.41 -20.90
CA GLY A 696 0.16 28.40 -20.23
C GLY A 696 -0.65 29.27 -19.28
N PHE A 697 -0.19 30.50 -19.09
CA PHE A 697 -0.87 31.48 -18.25
C PHE A 697 -1.61 32.51 -19.12
N PHE A 698 -2.73 33.01 -18.64
CA PHE A 698 -3.32 34.22 -19.22
C PHE A 698 -2.36 35.40 -19.04
N GLN A 699 -2.05 36.07 -20.15
CA GLN A 699 -1.06 37.14 -20.15
C GLN A 699 -1.66 38.52 -19.76
N ASP A 700 -2.89 38.77 -20.18
CA ASP A 700 -3.61 40.00 -19.93
C ASP A 700 -5.12 39.80 -20.06
N GLN A 701 -5.90 40.87 -19.84
CA GLN A 701 -7.36 40.81 -19.95
C GLN A 701 -7.83 40.53 -21.37
N THR A 702 -7.12 41.01 -22.37
CA THR A 702 -7.44 40.74 -23.81
C THR A 702 -7.32 39.25 -24.13
N ASP A 703 -6.28 38.60 -23.59
CA ASP A 703 -6.09 37.14 -23.72
C ASP A 703 -7.27 36.39 -23.09
N ILE A 704 -7.74 36.82 -21.91
CA ILE A 704 -8.92 36.25 -21.23
C ILE A 704 -10.19 36.45 -22.07
N ASP A 705 -10.42 37.65 -22.55
CA ASP A 705 -11.64 38.02 -23.30
C ASP A 705 -11.75 37.28 -24.63
N ASN A 706 -10.63 36.93 -25.25
CA ASN A 706 -10.56 36.19 -26.51
C ASN A 706 -10.52 34.67 -26.35
N HIS A 707 -10.47 34.17 -25.11
CA HIS A 707 -10.40 32.74 -24.82
C HIS A 707 -11.80 32.18 -24.50
N ALA A 708 -11.98 30.88 -24.70
CA ALA A 708 -13.15 30.17 -24.19
C ALA A 708 -13.35 30.40 -22.68
N ARG A 709 -14.57 30.54 -22.25
CA ARG A 709 -14.90 30.86 -20.85
C ARG A 709 -14.61 29.67 -19.95
N GLN A 710 -13.71 29.84 -19.00
CA GLN A 710 -13.42 28.83 -17.98
C GLN A 710 -14.43 28.92 -16.84
N THR A 711 -15.01 27.77 -16.43
CA THR A 711 -16.15 27.71 -15.50
C THR A 711 -15.75 27.54 -14.03
N PHE A 712 -14.47 27.59 -13.72
CA PHE A 712 -13.90 27.24 -12.39
C PHE A 712 -13.74 28.44 -11.45
N GLY A 713 -14.33 29.54 -11.78
CA GLY A 713 -14.22 30.80 -11.06
C GLY A 713 -13.73 31.91 -11.97
N THR A 714 -13.67 33.13 -11.41
CA THR A 714 -13.17 34.30 -12.15
C THR A 714 -11.67 34.15 -12.40
N VAL A 715 -11.25 34.25 -13.64
CA VAL A 715 -9.84 34.21 -14.02
C VAL A 715 -9.26 35.63 -14.15
N LYS A 716 -7.98 35.74 -13.86
CA LYS A 716 -7.17 36.95 -13.98
C LYS A 716 -5.86 36.64 -14.71
N PRO A 717 -5.13 37.62 -15.22
CA PRO A 717 -3.79 37.42 -15.75
C PRO A 717 -2.91 36.67 -14.75
N GLY A 718 -2.18 35.68 -15.22
CA GLY A 718 -1.39 34.78 -14.40
C GLY A 718 -2.08 33.52 -13.93
N ASP A 719 -3.39 33.36 -14.19
CA ASP A 719 -4.10 32.10 -13.98
C ASP A 719 -3.85 31.13 -15.14
N LEU A 720 -4.03 29.84 -14.88
CA LEU A 720 -3.85 28.81 -15.89
C LEU A 720 -4.93 28.89 -16.96
N LYS A 721 -4.49 28.80 -18.22
CA LYS A 721 -5.28 28.82 -19.42
C LYS A 721 -5.40 27.39 -19.95
N TYR A 722 -6.63 26.89 -20.11
CA TYR A 722 -6.88 25.53 -20.57
C TYR A 722 -7.38 25.51 -22.01
N LYS A 723 -7.10 24.43 -22.69
CA LYS A 723 -7.57 24.19 -24.05
C LYS A 723 -9.04 23.79 -24.03
N ASP A 724 -9.82 24.40 -24.92
CA ASP A 724 -11.17 24.01 -25.29
C ASP A 724 -11.11 22.80 -26.25
N ILE A 725 -11.34 21.61 -25.73
CA ILE A 725 -11.14 20.36 -26.47
C ILE A 725 -12.25 20.12 -27.51
N ASN A 726 -13.50 20.41 -27.16
CA ASN A 726 -14.65 20.21 -28.04
C ASN A 726 -15.03 21.48 -28.83
N GLU A 727 -14.32 22.57 -28.64
CA GLU A 727 -14.51 23.84 -29.36
C GLU A 727 -15.92 24.44 -29.16
N ASP A 728 -16.54 24.21 -27.99
CA ASP A 728 -17.88 24.75 -27.69
C ASP A 728 -17.87 26.15 -27.06
N GLY A 729 -16.68 26.72 -26.84
CA GLY A 729 -16.49 28.05 -26.26
C GLY A 729 -16.55 28.08 -24.74
N VAL A 730 -16.65 26.92 -24.08
CA VAL A 730 -16.73 26.78 -22.63
C VAL A 730 -15.75 25.72 -22.18
N ILE A 731 -14.94 26.04 -21.17
CA ILE A 731 -14.06 25.06 -20.52
C ILE A 731 -14.74 24.50 -19.28
N ASP A 732 -15.09 23.22 -19.33
CA ASP A 732 -15.77 22.53 -18.23
C ASP A 732 -15.32 21.05 -18.15
N SER A 733 -16.08 20.18 -17.51
CA SER A 733 -15.74 18.77 -17.35
C SER A 733 -15.62 17.99 -18.68
N LYS A 734 -16.21 18.51 -19.76
CA LYS A 734 -16.12 17.93 -21.11
C LYS A 734 -14.76 18.15 -21.78
N ASP A 735 -13.91 19.03 -21.24
CA ASP A 735 -12.56 19.31 -21.76
C ASP A 735 -11.47 18.45 -21.12
N GLN A 736 -11.85 17.52 -20.26
CA GLN A 736 -10.91 16.55 -19.69
C GLN A 736 -10.64 15.41 -20.66
N ILE A 737 -9.37 15.16 -20.92
CA ILE A 737 -8.91 14.03 -21.76
C ILE A 737 -7.98 13.12 -20.98
N GLU A 738 -7.71 11.95 -21.52
CA GLU A 738 -6.65 11.09 -20.99
C GLU A 738 -5.29 11.77 -21.17
N LEU A 739 -4.58 11.98 -20.07
CA LEU A 739 -3.25 12.60 -20.05
C LEU A 739 -2.11 11.57 -19.95
N GLY A 740 -2.41 10.39 -19.46
CA GLY A 740 -1.44 9.31 -19.30
C GLY A 740 -1.94 8.22 -18.37
N LYS A 741 -1.03 7.35 -17.94
CA LYS A 741 -1.31 6.21 -17.06
C LYS A 741 -0.67 6.46 -15.70
N ASN A 742 -1.42 6.33 -14.63
CA ASN A 742 -0.89 6.51 -13.28
C ASN A 742 0.08 5.39 -12.85
N GLY A 743 -0.20 4.15 -13.26
CA GLY A 743 0.62 2.99 -12.91
C GLY A 743 0.38 2.46 -11.50
N TRP A 744 -0.78 2.72 -10.89
CA TRP A 744 -1.08 2.26 -9.53
C TRP A 744 -1.20 0.74 -9.40
N SER A 745 -1.64 0.02 -10.42
CA SER A 745 -1.63 -1.46 -10.44
C SER A 745 -0.24 -1.99 -10.76
N ALA A 746 0.35 -1.50 -11.84
CA ALA A 746 1.71 -1.71 -12.26
C ALA A 746 2.10 -0.61 -13.27
N PRO A 747 3.34 -0.12 -13.23
CA PRO A 747 3.80 0.83 -14.23
C PRO A 747 3.88 0.18 -15.62
N PRO A 748 3.82 0.94 -16.71
CA PRO A 748 3.97 0.42 -18.06
C PRO A 748 5.27 -0.36 -18.27
N PHE A 749 6.35 0.06 -17.66
CA PHE A 749 7.59 -0.69 -17.58
C PHE A 749 8.16 -0.61 -16.16
N SER A 750 8.47 -1.76 -15.58
CA SER A 750 9.16 -1.90 -14.31
C SER A 750 10.35 -2.82 -14.47
N PHE A 751 11.43 -2.56 -13.73
CA PHE A 751 12.64 -3.39 -13.80
C PHE A 751 13.38 -3.44 -12.47
N GLY A 752 14.16 -4.49 -12.30
CA GLY A 752 15.04 -4.71 -11.16
C GLY A 752 16.42 -5.14 -11.60
N LEU A 753 17.41 -4.72 -10.85
CA LEU A 753 18.80 -5.09 -11.02
C LEU A 753 19.35 -5.61 -9.71
N ASN A 754 20.14 -6.67 -9.76
CA ASN A 754 20.91 -7.13 -8.62
C ASN A 754 22.30 -7.61 -9.05
N LEU A 755 23.27 -7.37 -8.20
CA LEU A 755 24.68 -7.73 -8.43
C LEU A 755 25.21 -8.40 -7.17
N THR A 756 25.83 -9.57 -7.34
CA THR A 756 26.61 -10.23 -6.29
C THR A 756 28.04 -10.43 -6.80
N VAL A 757 29.02 -9.96 -6.06
CA VAL A 757 30.45 -10.18 -6.33
C VAL A 757 31.07 -10.83 -5.11
N LYS A 758 31.59 -12.04 -5.28
CA LYS A 758 32.34 -12.74 -4.24
C LYS A 758 33.83 -12.76 -4.61
N TRP A 759 34.64 -12.37 -3.67
CA TRP A 759 36.10 -12.43 -3.80
C TRP A 759 36.71 -12.91 -2.48
N LYS A 760 37.25 -14.15 -2.51
CA LYS A 760 37.73 -14.82 -1.28
C LYS A 760 36.64 -14.78 -0.19
N ASN A 761 36.91 -14.16 0.93
CA ASN A 761 36.01 -14.04 2.07
C ASN A 761 35.12 -12.79 2.02
N PHE A 762 35.22 -11.98 0.96
CA PHE A 762 34.37 -10.81 0.77
C PHE A 762 33.22 -11.10 -0.17
N SER A 763 32.06 -10.55 0.14
CA SER A 763 30.88 -10.54 -0.72
C SER A 763 30.30 -9.14 -0.81
N LEU A 764 30.16 -8.60 -2.00
CA LEU A 764 29.43 -7.37 -2.27
C LEU A 764 28.09 -7.72 -2.90
N PHE A 765 27.03 -7.19 -2.33
CA PHE A 765 25.69 -7.31 -2.89
C PHE A 765 25.06 -5.93 -3.09
N ALA A 766 24.45 -5.71 -4.23
CA ALA A 766 23.68 -4.51 -4.52
C ALA A 766 22.39 -4.87 -5.25
N MET A 767 21.30 -4.19 -4.93
CA MET A 767 20.06 -4.33 -5.67
C MET A 767 19.31 -3.01 -5.76
N GLY A 768 18.58 -2.87 -6.84
CA GLY A 768 17.74 -1.71 -7.09
C GLY A 768 16.59 -2.02 -8.01
N SER A 769 15.63 -1.14 -8.04
CA SER A 769 14.45 -1.23 -8.89
C SER A 769 14.05 0.13 -9.44
N GLY A 770 13.37 0.11 -10.57
CA GLY A 770 12.93 1.32 -11.22
C GLY A 770 11.68 1.10 -12.06
N GLN A 771 11.18 2.21 -12.57
CA GLN A 771 10.01 2.21 -13.46
C GLN A 771 10.06 3.37 -14.45
N THR A 772 9.32 3.21 -15.53
CA THR A 772 9.08 4.26 -16.53
C THR A 772 7.67 4.18 -17.09
N GLY A 773 7.22 5.26 -17.72
CA GLY A 773 5.97 5.32 -18.47
C GLY A 773 4.74 5.72 -17.67
N SER A 774 4.84 5.85 -16.35
CA SER A 774 3.76 6.39 -15.52
C SER A 774 3.81 7.90 -15.43
N VAL A 775 2.66 8.50 -15.19
CA VAL A 775 2.51 9.94 -14.89
C VAL A 775 1.76 10.10 -13.57
N ASP A 776 2.02 11.22 -12.91
CA ASP A 776 1.31 11.62 -11.72
C ASP A 776 1.19 13.15 -11.69
N PHE A 777 0.43 13.69 -10.73
CA PHE A 777 0.20 15.11 -10.60
C PHE A 777 0.82 15.64 -9.31
N LYS A 778 1.48 16.79 -9.40
CA LYS A 778 1.95 17.56 -8.24
C LYS A 778 0.77 18.24 -7.58
N SER A 779 -0.03 17.49 -6.82
CA SER A 779 -1.31 17.94 -6.24
C SER A 779 -1.33 18.00 -4.71
N SER A 780 -0.20 17.72 -4.05
CA SER A 780 -0.10 17.84 -2.59
C SER A 780 -0.14 19.31 -2.13
N SER A 781 -0.38 19.53 -0.84
CA SER A 781 -0.36 20.87 -0.22
C SER A 781 0.99 21.59 -0.38
N TYR A 782 2.07 20.87 -0.65
CA TYR A 782 3.35 21.46 -0.96
C TYR A 782 3.35 22.23 -2.29
N TYR A 783 2.65 21.72 -3.31
CA TYR A 783 2.56 22.34 -4.64
C TYR A 783 1.35 23.23 -4.81
N TRP A 784 0.23 22.88 -4.20
CA TRP A 784 -1.00 23.67 -4.28
C TRP A 784 -1.10 24.62 -3.09
N ASN A 785 -0.34 25.73 -3.18
CA ASN A 785 -0.31 26.79 -2.16
C ASN A 785 -1.47 27.75 -2.38
N ARG A 786 -2.61 27.44 -1.80
CA ARG A 786 -3.87 28.16 -2.02
C ARG A 786 -4.48 28.66 -0.70
N GLY A 787 -5.21 29.76 -0.79
CA GLY A 787 -5.90 30.33 0.35
C GLY A 787 -4.92 30.75 1.45
N THR A 788 -5.18 30.27 2.65
CA THR A 788 -4.36 30.51 3.85
C THR A 788 -3.33 29.39 4.12
N SER A 789 -3.03 28.57 3.15
CA SER A 789 -2.07 27.48 3.33
C SER A 789 -0.64 27.99 3.50
N LYS A 790 0.20 27.13 4.05
CA LYS A 790 1.64 27.34 4.15
C LYS A 790 2.25 27.38 2.74
N PHE A 791 3.13 28.35 2.47
CA PHE A 791 3.80 28.46 1.18
C PHE A 791 5.11 27.69 1.16
N SER A 792 5.27 26.85 0.16
CA SER A 792 6.54 26.18 -0.15
C SER A 792 7.39 27.03 -1.09
N GLU A 793 8.65 26.61 -1.28
CA GLU A 793 9.58 27.32 -2.17
C GLU A 793 9.14 27.35 -3.66
N VAL A 794 8.17 26.53 -4.06
CA VAL A 794 7.66 26.52 -5.46
C VAL A 794 7.02 27.85 -5.86
N VAL A 795 6.53 28.63 -4.89
CA VAL A 795 5.91 29.93 -5.13
C VAL A 795 6.89 31.01 -5.59
N TRP A 796 8.21 30.77 -5.47
CA TRP A 796 9.20 31.70 -6.04
C TRP A 796 9.11 31.77 -7.56
N GLY A 797 8.61 30.75 -8.22
CA GLY A 797 8.38 30.75 -9.67
C GLY A 797 7.04 31.35 -10.10
N ARG A 798 6.30 32.00 -9.19
CA ARG A 798 4.98 32.56 -9.45
C ARG A 798 4.95 33.58 -10.58
N TRP A 799 3.81 33.64 -11.25
CA TRP A 799 3.55 34.64 -12.27
C TRP A 799 3.33 36.02 -11.64
N THR A 800 4.04 37.01 -12.15
CA THR A 800 3.81 38.43 -11.95
C THR A 800 3.97 39.12 -13.30
N GLU A 801 3.57 40.39 -13.43
CA GLU A 801 3.77 41.14 -14.68
C GLU A 801 5.26 41.19 -15.10
N ASP A 802 6.16 41.25 -14.11
CA ASP A 802 7.61 41.28 -14.37
C ASP A 802 8.20 39.88 -14.69
N THR A 803 7.55 38.79 -14.29
CA THR A 803 8.05 37.41 -14.42
C THR A 803 7.28 36.58 -15.44
N LYS A 804 6.32 37.17 -16.13
CA LYS A 804 5.37 36.45 -17.01
C LYS A 804 6.03 35.56 -18.07
N ASP A 805 7.21 35.91 -18.55
CA ASP A 805 7.93 35.18 -19.58
C ASP A 805 8.70 33.96 -19.03
N VAL A 806 8.93 33.91 -17.73
CA VAL A 806 9.74 32.87 -17.06
C VAL A 806 8.99 32.15 -15.92
N ALA A 807 7.75 32.52 -15.67
CA ALA A 807 6.95 31.97 -14.58
C ALA A 807 6.74 30.45 -14.75
N THR A 808 6.87 29.75 -13.63
CA THR A 808 6.68 28.29 -13.51
C THR A 808 5.57 27.93 -12.52
N TYR A 809 4.88 28.93 -11.99
CA TYR A 809 3.82 28.78 -11.00
C TYR A 809 2.74 29.86 -11.25
N PRO A 810 1.45 29.56 -11.02
CA PRO A 810 0.40 30.56 -11.22
C PRO A 810 0.55 31.77 -10.30
N ARG A 811 -0.17 32.85 -10.63
CA ARG A 811 -0.26 34.00 -9.73
C ARG A 811 -0.75 33.57 -8.33
N LEU A 812 -0.28 34.21 -7.29
CA LEU A 812 -0.73 33.96 -5.94
C LEU A 812 -2.13 34.56 -5.72
N THR A 813 -2.95 33.83 -4.96
CA THR A 813 -4.31 34.23 -4.61
C THR A 813 -4.63 33.90 -3.15
N THR A 814 -5.49 34.65 -2.52
CA THR A 814 -6.01 34.39 -1.17
C THR A 814 -7.20 33.44 -1.18
N THR A 815 -7.73 33.13 -2.35
CA THR A 815 -8.86 32.21 -2.54
C THR A 815 -8.36 30.76 -2.72
N ASN A 816 -9.28 29.81 -2.85
CA ASN A 816 -8.95 28.42 -3.12
C ASN A 816 -8.25 28.21 -4.49
N GLY A 817 -8.36 29.18 -5.40
CA GLY A 817 -7.72 29.11 -6.71
C GLY A 817 -8.20 27.92 -7.54
N ASP A 818 -9.49 27.64 -7.54
CA ASP A 818 -10.08 26.43 -8.14
C ASP A 818 -9.78 26.29 -9.63
N ASN A 819 -9.53 27.42 -10.32
CA ASN A 819 -9.11 27.39 -11.72
C ASN A 819 -7.71 26.79 -11.89
N ASN A 820 -6.77 27.12 -11.01
CA ASN A 820 -5.36 26.76 -11.15
C ASN A 820 -5.05 25.36 -10.58
N TYR A 821 -5.71 24.97 -9.52
CA TYR A 821 -5.41 23.76 -8.76
C TYR A 821 -6.33 22.61 -9.18
N ARG A 822 -6.09 22.14 -10.41
CA ARG A 822 -6.80 21.03 -11.06
C ARG A 822 -5.81 20.14 -11.75
N ASN A 823 -6.13 18.85 -11.82
CA ASN A 823 -5.32 17.91 -12.59
C ASN A 823 -5.25 18.38 -14.04
N SER A 824 -4.06 18.70 -14.47
CA SER A 824 -3.77 19.22 -15.80
C SER A 824 -2.34 18.88 -16.22
N THR A 825 -2.04 19.12 -17.47
CA THR A 825 -0.67 18.95 -17.98
C THR A 825 0.33 19.88 -17.31
N PHE A 826 -0.12 20.97 -16.68
CA PHE A 826 0.74 21.86 -15.91
C PHE A 826 1.33 21.19 -14.66
N TRP A 827 0.53 20.43 -13.94
CA TRP A 827 0.93 19.75 -12.71
C TRP A 827 1.44 18.33 -12.95
N MET A 828 1.27 17.81 -14.16
CA MET A 828 1.66 16.45 -14.50
C MET A 828 3.18 16.31 -14.58
N TYR A 829 3.69 15.18 -14.06
CA TYR A 829 5.10 14.82 -14.19
C TYR A 829 5.22 13.33 -14.52
N LYS A 830 6.36 12.95 -15.12
CA LYS A 830 6.69 11.56 -15.41
C LYS A 830 7.33 10.91 -14.20
N ARG A 831 6.81 9.76 -13.78
CA ARG A 831 7.35 8.96 -12.67
C ARG A 831 8.41 7.99 -13.17
N ASN A 832 9.46 8.51 -13.76
CA ASN A 832 10.60 7.72 -14.21
C ASN A 832 11.68 7.78 -13.13
N TYR A 833 12.06 6.64 -12.58
CA TYR A 833 13.12 6.59 -11.59
C TYR A 833 13.81 5.24 -11.56
N PHE A 834 15.02 5.24 -11.03
CA PHE A 834 15.74 4.08 -10.53
C PHE A 834 16.12 4.34 -9.07
N ARG A 835 15.83 3.39 -8.21
CA ARG A 835 16.17 3.44 -6.78
C ARG A 835 17.17 2.34 -6.47
N LEU A 836 18.34 2.72 -5.98
CA LEU A 836 19.28 1.80 -5.37
C LEU A 836 18.77 1.47 -3.96
N ASN A 837 18.23 0.27 -3.80
CA ASN A 837 17.56 -0.13 -2.56
C ASN A 837 18.53 -0.59 -1.50
N GLN A 838 19.57 -1.32 -1.89
CA GLN A 838 20.49 -1.98 -0.97
C GLN A 838 21.88 -2.07 -1.55
N VAL A 839 22.89 -1.79 -0.73
CA VAL A 839 24.28 -2.13 -0.96
C VAL A 839 24.84 -2.68 0.34
N GLN A 840 25.42 -3.87 0.32
CA GLN A 840 26.01 -4.52 1.49
C GLN A 840 27.35 -5.16 1.14
N LEU A 841 28.35 -4.87 1.97
CA LEU A 841 29.62 -5.57 1.95
C LEU A 841 29.68 -6.52 3.16
N THR A 842 29.96 -7.78 2.91
CA THR A 842 30.06 -8.83 3.92
C THR A 842 31.48 -9.41 3.92
N TYR A 843 32.01 -9.67 5.09
CA TYR A 843 33.26 -10.41 5.26
C TYR A 843 33.00 -11.65 6.12
N ASP A 844 33.34 -12.82 5.57
CA ASP A 844 33.23 -14.10 6.25
C ASP A 844 34.58 -14.41 6.92
N PHE A 845 34.58 -14.48 8.23
CA PHE A 845 35.80 -14.86 8.97
C PHE A 845 36.10 -16.34 8.68
N PRO A 846 37.38 -16.68 8.46
CA PRO A 846 37.79 -18.07 8.30
C PRO A 846 37.37 -18.90 9.51
N GLU A 847 36.82 -20.08 9.28
CA GLU A 847 36.65 -21.06 10.37
C GLU A 847 38.02 -21.51 10.82
N ASN A 848 38.32 -21.40 12.14
CA ASN A 848 39.58 -21.88 12.73
C ASN A 848 39.63 -23.41 12.84
#